data_91d0dce096b4d972657efa636a9ac388
#
_entry.id   91d0dce096b4d972657efa636a9ac388
#
_cell.length_a   1.000
_cell.length_b   1.000
_cell.length_c   1.000
_cell.angle_alpha   90.00
_cell.angle_beta   90.00
_cell.angle_gamma   90.00
#
_symmetry.space_group_name_H-M   'P 1'
#
loop_
_entity.id
_entity.type
_entity.pdbx_description
1 polymer ?
#
loop_
_entity_poly.entity_id
_entity_poly.type
_entity_poly.pdbx_seq_one_letter_code
_entity_poly.pdbx_strand_id
1 'polypeptide(L)'
;MNFAVRLGTAVALAAAMLAPAQERPRPTPAMQAGIDKDTKRHFGDAPENPGPLARDLSPALTTAAVDKVTRKVADWQLERSKPYWDQIWTSSVLYAGFMAVSDSLAEAKYRDAMAEMAKGFNYGFRSKLPDADNQSIAQTYLELYLQGRKQDQQIVDSTRAALDSVIDLPTIRPGDPRIPWWWCDSLFMAPPVWVRMYAATGEHKYIDYLNAQWARSYDLLWDKQEHLYARDATFVNKLGPNGKKIFWSRGEGWVMGGLARTLQYLPKDDPRRSFYIQNLQEMAARTAELQSPDGLWRSSLLDTEHFPAPEISGSALIVFGMAYGVNEGYLDAAKYKPVIERAWRAMVTEHIYVDGRLGEIQQTGSEPGYYLPSSSFNYGVGGFLLAAAELHRMVTPRTISTDPVANVDAAEYAKKHLPLPANPKLRNIILVGDSTVRNGSGDGAHNQMGWGDELAQFFDTHRVNVVNRAIGGRSSRSYITEGHWAETLKLIKPSDVVLIQFGHNDAGPLDDPDRARGSIRGVGTESEEIYNPLRHIHETVYSFGHYLEQYVTDVRAKGATPVLCSLVPRKTWKDGHIVRQTETYRGWTRAIAERDHVDFIDLNEMVARRYDAMGPAAVEPLFGDPNTHTTAAGATLNAEAVVSGLKALKPDPVAKDFNAKGKAVAKYKE
;
A
#
# COMPACT_ATOMS: atom_id res chain seq x y z
N MET A 1 -44.69 -19.14 -59.74
CA MET A 1 -43.27 -19.44 -59.97
C MET A 1 -42.51 -18.79 -58.80
N ASN A 2 -42.31 -19.57 -57.77
CA ASN A 2 -41.59 -19.14 -56.55
C ASN A 2 -40.24 -19.81 -56.48
N PHE A 3 -39.18 -19.04 -56.44
CA PHE A 3 -37.84 -19.54 -56.11
C PHE A 3 -37.51 -19.04 -54.70
N ALA A 4 -37.48 -19.98 -53.77
CA ALA A 4 -36.94 -19.75 -52.42
C ALA A 4 -35.44 -20.04 -52.42
N VAL A 5 -34.65 -19.02 -52.07
CA VAL A 5 -33.21 -19.18 -51.84
C VAL A 5 -33.00 -19.52 -50.38
N ARG A 6 -32.48 -20.71 -50.08
CA ARG A 6 -32.00 -21.09 -48.74
C ARG A 6 -30.54 -20.61 -48.60
N LEU A 7 -30.28 -19.70 -47.66
CA LEU A 7 -28.93 -19.42 -47.18
C LEU A 7 -28.53 -20.53 -46.19
N GLY A 8 -27.55 -21.33 -46.54
CA GLY A 8 -26.87 -22.25 -45.64
C GLY A 8 -25.68 -21.52 -44.97
N THR A 9 -25.78 -21.32 -43.67
CA THR A 9 -24.64 -20.87 -42.86
C THR A 9 -23.65 -22.06 -42.63
N ALA A 10 -22.53 -22.05 -43.30
CA ALA A 10 -21.42 -22.94 -43.01
C ALA A 10 -20.65 -22.45 -41.78
N VAL A 11 -20.80 -23.16 -40.67
CA VAL A 11 -19.94 -22.99 -39.50
C VAL A 11 -18.61 -23.70 -39.79
N ALA A 12 -17.59 -22.93 -40.07
CA ALA A 12 -16.23 -23.46 -40.18
C ALA A 12 -15.66 -23.67 -38.73
N LEU A 13 -15.65 -24.91 -38.26
CA LEU A 13 -14.83 -25.33 -37.13
C LEU A 13 -13.38 -25.23 -37.55
N ALA A 14 -12.68 -24.20 -37.10
CA ALA A 14 -11.21 -24.19 -37.16
C ALA A 14 -10.67 -25.17 -36.10
N ALA A 15 -10.33 -26.37 -36.53
CA ALA A 15 -9.51 -27.27 -35.76
C ALA A 15 -8.12 -26.61 -35.62
N ALA A 16 -7.79 -26.07 -34.46
CA ALA A 16 -6.43 -25.72 -34.13
C ALA A 16 -5.61 -27.02 -34.08
N MET A 17 -4.84 -27.26 -35.12
CA MET A 17 -3.80 -28.31 -35.10
C MET A 17 -2.82 -27.91 -33.98
N LEU A 18 -2.84 -28.66 -32.88
CA LEU A 18 -1.79 -28.65 -31.89
C LEU A 18 -0.50 -29.05 -32.63
N ALA A 19 0.41 -28.12 -32.84
CA ALA A 19 1.75 -28.43 -33.27
C ALA A 19 2.33 -29.46 -32.28
N PRO A 20 3.04 -30.51 -32.76
CA PRO A 20 3.66 -31.46 -31.87
C PRO A 20 4.57 -30.72 -30.93
N ALA A 21 4.46 -30.98 -29.61
CA ALA A 21 5.33 -30.42 -28.60
C ALA A 21 6.78 -30.70 -29.06
N GLN A 22 7.49 -29.61 -29.40
CA GLN A 22 8.89 -29.70 -29.76
C GLN A 22 9.61 -30.35 -28.58
N GLU A 23 10.26 -31.50 -28.79
CA GLU A 23 11.06 -32.16 -27.74
C GLU A 23 12.07 -31.13 -27.22
N ARG A 24 11.87 -30.71 -25.96
CA ARG A 24 12.78 -29.76 -25.33
C ARG A 24 14.17 -30.42 -25.22
N PRO A 25 15.23 -29.69 -25.51
CA PRO A 25 16.57 -30.27 -25.43
C PRO A 25 16.85 -30.69 -23.98
N ARG A 26 17.46 -31.83 -23.79
CA ARG A 26 17.94 -32.28 -22.48
C ARG A 26 19.00 -31.31 -21.97
N PRO A 27 19.10 -31.14 -20.61
CA PRO A 27 20.14 -30.29 -20.06
C PRO A 27 21.52 -30.67 -20.59
N THR A 28 22.29 -29.68 -20.99
CA THR A 28 23.70 -29.89 -21.27
C THR A 28 24.45 -30.29 -19.99
N PRO A 29 25.62 -30.91 -20.06
CA PRO A 29 26.41 -31.23 -18.86
C PRO A 29 26.68 -30.00 -17.97
N ALA A 30 26.88 -28.81 -18.55
CA ALA A 30 27.09 -27.58 -17.82
C ALA A 30 25.80 -27.10 -17.08
N MET A 31 24.64 -27.24 -17.71
CA MET A 31 23.35 -26.95 -17.11
C MET A 31 23.06 -27.90 -15.95
N GLN A 32 23.29 -29.18 -16.15
CA GLN A 32 23.09 -30.18 -15.09
C GLN A 32 24.02 -29.92 -13.91
N ALA A 33 25.27 -29.55 -14.15
CA ALA A 33 26.22 -29.18 -13.11
C ALA A 33 25.74 -27.91 -12.34
N GLY A 34 25.11 -26.95 -13.01
CA GLY A 34 24.50 -25.76 -12.37
C GLY A 34 23.31 -26.15 -11.48
N ILE A 35 22.41 -27.00 -11.97
CA ILE A 35 21.26 -27.51 -11.20
C ILE A 35 21.76 -28.29 -9.97
N ASP A 36 22.73 -29.17 -10.15
CA ASP A 36 23.31 -29.98 -9.07
C ASP A 36 23.98 -29.10 -8.00
N LYS A 37 24.67 -28.04 -8.44
CA LYS A 37 25.27 -27.05 -7.53
C LYS A 37 24.23 -26.32 -6.71
N ASP A 38 23.14 -25.83 -7.33
CA ASP A 38 22.10 -25.09 -6.65
C ASP A 38 21.28 -26.01 -5.74
N THR A 39 21.04 -27.24 -6.13
CA THR A 39 20.43 -28.30 -5.31
C THR A 39 21.25 -28.60 -4.06
N LYS A 40 22.57 -28.76 -4.18
CA LYS A 40 23.46 -28.96 -3.04
C LYS A 40 23.47 -27.78 -2.06
N ARG A 41 23.17 -26.59 -2.53
CA ARG A 41 23.04 -25.38 -1.72
C ARG A 41 21.62 -25.10 -1.24
N HIS A 42 20.68 -25.98 -1.56
CA HIS A 42 19.25 -25.83 -1.21
C HIS A 42 18.55 -24.60 -1.81
N PHE A 43 19.09 -24.02 -2.90
CA PHE A 43 18.47 -22.88 -3.56
C PHE A 43 17.30 -23.26 -4.45
N GLY A 44 17.29 -24.50 -4.93
CA GLY A 44 16.29 -25.03 -5.83
C GLY A 44 16.72 -26.35 -6.43
N ASP A 45 15.87 -26.88 -7.27
CA ASP A 45 16.06 -28.16 -7.97
C ASP A 45 15.27 -28.19 -9.29
N ALA A 46 15.47 -29.27 -10.06
CA ALA A 46 14.77 -29.52 -11.30
C ALA A 46 14.52 -31.04 -11.45
N PRO A 47 13.56 -31.63 -10.71
CA PRO A 47 13.27 -33.04 -10.74
C PRO A 47 12.74 -33.48 -12.14
N GLU A 48 13.09 -34.68 -12.58
CA GLU A 48 12.59 -35.26 -13.84
C GLU A 48 11.07 -35.49 -13.80
N ASN A 49 10.54 -35.85 -12.65
CA ASN A 49 9.13 -36.16 -12.43
C ASN A 49 8.51 -35.25 -11.36
N PRO A 50 8.14 -34.01 -11.71
CA PRO A 50 7.59 -33.01 -10.75
C PRO A 50 6.10 -33.26 -10.41
N GLY A 51 5.47 -34.25 -11.01
CA GLY A 51 4.03 -34.46 -10.95
C GLY A 51 3.27 -33.65 -12.01
N PRO A 52 1.92 -33.73 -12.03
CA PRO A 52 1.08 -32.96 -12.96
C PRO A 52 0.97 -31.50 -12.60
N LEU A 53 0.60 -30.69 -13.56
CA LEU A 53 0.21 -29.28 -13.31
C LEU A 53 -1.06 -29.21 -12.46
N ALA A 54 -1.17 -28.15 -11.64
CA ALA A 54 -2.37 -27.85 -10.88
C ALA A 54 -3.54 -27.52 -11.82
N ARG A 55 -4.70 -28.15 -11.57
CA ARG A 55 -5.93 -27.92 -12.34
C ARG A 55 -7.04 -27.30 -11.49
N ASP A 56 -6.76 -27.06 -10.22
CA ASP A 56 -7.67 -26.49 -9.23
C ASP A 56 -7.48 -24.98 -9.05
N LEU A 57 -6.55 -24.35 -9.78
CA LEU A 57 -6.24 -22.92 -9.72
C LEU A 57 -6.96 -22.17 -10.84
N SER A 58 -7.39 -20.95 -10.54
CA SER A 58 -7.99 -20.03 -11.50
C SER A 58 -7.04 -18.86 -11.78
N PRO A 59 -6.78 -18.52 -13.05
CA PRO A 59 -5.99 -17.35 -13.40
C PRO A 59 -6.78 -16.04 -13.34
N ALA A 60 -8.03 -16.09 -12.91
CA ALA A 60 -8.87 -14.88 -12.82
C ALA A 60 -8.23 -13.86 -11.87
N LEU A 61 -8.20 -12.61 -12.28
CA LEU A 61 -7.78 -11.50 -11.43
C LEU A 61 -8.95 -11.08 -10.50
N THR A 62 -9.19 -11.92 -9.50
CA THR A 62 -10.07 -11.66 -8.36
C THR A 62 -9.31 -11.95 -7.07
N THR A 63 -9.63 -11.26 -5.98
CA THR A 63 -8.98 -11.46 -4.68
C THR A 63 -8.90 -12.95 -4.30
N ALA A 64 -10.04 -13.65 -4.35
CA ALA A 64 -10.09 -15.06 -3.96
C ALA A 64 -9.22 -15.98 -4.84
N ALA A 65 -9.14 -15.72 -6.17
CA ALA A 65 -8.33 -16.53 -7.07
C ALA A 65 -6.84 -16.25 -6.88
N VAL A 66 -6.45 -14.97 -6.79
CA VAL A 66 -5.06 -14.56 -6.54
C VAL A 66 -4.59 -15.11 -5.20
N ASP A 67 -5.38 -15.01 -4.14
CA ASP A 67 -5.06 -15.52 -2.82
C ASP A 67 -4.86 -17.03 -2.80
N LYS A 68 -5.73 -17.79 -3.49
CA LYS A 68 -5.60 -19.25 -3.57
C LYS A 68 -4.30 -19.66 -4.25
N VAL A 69 -3.95 -19.01 -5.36
CA VAL A 69 -2.69 -19.24 -6.08
C VAL A 69 -1.49 -18.90 -5.21
N THR A 70 -1.51 -17.71 -4.62
CA THR A 70 -0.44 -17.19 -3.77
C THR A 70 -0.18 -18.13 -2.59
N ARG A 71 -1.23 -18.53 -1.88
CA ARG A 71 -1.14 -19.43 -0.73
C ARG A 71 -0.57 -20.77 -1.10
N LYS A 72 -1.01 -21.36 -2.22
CA LYS A 72 -0.51 -22.67 -2.69
C LYS A 72 1.00 -22.66 -2.94
N VAL A 73 1.49 -21.63 -3.63
CA VAL A 73 2.92 -21.50 -3.94
C VAL A 73 3.74 -21.13 -2.71
N ALA A 74 3.24 -20.19 -1.90
CA ALA A 74 3.94 -19.72 -0.70
C ALA A 74 4.06 -20.81 0.37
N ASP A 75 3.00 -21.60 0.60
CA ASP A 75 3.01 -22.69 1.60
C ASP A 75 4.00 -23.80 1.19
N TRP A 76 3.94 -24.23 -0.07
CA TRP A 76 4.89 -25.22 -0.58
C TRP A 76 6.33 -24.73 -0.44
N GLN A 77 6.60 -23.48 -0.79
CA GLN A 77 7.96 -22.95 -0.74
C GLN A 77 8.43 -22.69 0.71
N LEU A 78 7.55 -22.27 1.61
CA LEU A 78 7.89 -22.07 3.02
C LEU A 78 8.31 -23.40 3.66
N GLU A 79 7.51 -24.46 3.48
CA GLU A 79 7.82 -25.80 4.00
C GLU A 79 9.16 -26.30 3.49
N ARG A 80 9.41 -26.14 2.19
CA ARG A 80 10.64 -26.57 1.54
C ARG A 80 11.87 -25.81 2.01
N SER A 81 11.77 -24.48 2.22
CA SER A 81 12.92 -23.61 2.52
C SER A 81 13.24 -23.49 4.00
N LYS A 82 12.24 -23.67 4.87
CA LYS A 82 12.39 -23.46 6.33
C LYS A 82 13.54 -24.25 6.96
N PRO A 83 13.83 -25.50 6.60
CA PRO A 83 14.96 -26.25 7.16
C PRO A 83 16.35 -25.76 6.72
N TYR A 84 16.42 -24.90 5.71
CA TYR A 84 17.65 -24.53 5.01
C TYR A 84 17.84 -23.01 4.88
N TRP A 85 17.35 -22.23 5.83
CA TRP A 85 17.53 -20.80 5.79
C TRP A 85 19.01 -20.40 5.80
N ASP A 86 19.34 -19.43 4.98
CA ASP A 86 20.67 -18.86 4.85
C ASP A 86 20.61 -17.33 4.60
N GLN A 87 21.76 -16.70 4.45
CA GLN A 87 21.90 -15.26 4.22
C GLN A 87 22.33 -14.95 2.78
N ILE A 88 21.99 -15.79 1.82
CA ILE A 88 22.39 -15.64 0.43
C ILE A 88 21.30 -14.91 -0.33
N TRP A 89 21.68 -14.14 -1.34
CA TRP A 89 20.73 -13.34 -2.14
C TRP A 89 19.57 -14.16 -2.72
N THR A 90 19.80 -15.41 -3.12
CA THR A 90 18.76 -16.30 -3.66
C THR A 90 17.62 -16.54 -2.67
N SER A 91 17.96 -16.69 -1.39
CA SER A 91 17.00 -16.83 -0.29
C SER A 91 16.45 -15.49 0.16
N SER A 92 17.27 -14.43 0.13
CA SER A 92 16.82 -13.09 0.52
C SER A 92 15.67 -12.56 -0.34
N VAL A 93 15.67 -12.88 -1.65
CA VAL A 93 14.56 -12.53 -2.55
C VAL A 93 13.28 -13.28 -2.17
N LEU A 94 13.39 -14.57 -1.79
CA LEU A 94 12.25 -15.34 -1.29
C LEU A 94 11.70 -14.75 0.00
N TYR A 95 12.56 -14.34 0.92
CA TYR A 95 12.16 -13.73 2.20
C TYR A 95 11.38 -12.43 1.99
N ALA A 96 11.83 -11.59 1.04
CA ALA A 96 11.08 -10.39 0.64
C ALA A 96 9.69 -10.75 0.06
N GLY A 97 9.59 -11.84 -0.71
CA GLY A 97 8.32 -12.39 -1.17
C GLY A 97 7.41 -12.82 -0.02
N PHE A 98 7.93 -13.52 0.99
CA PHE A 98 7.14 -13.93 2.17
C PHE A 98 6.63 -12.72 2.97
N MET A 99 7.44 -11.69 3.14
CA MET A 99 6.98 -10.44 3.77
C MET A 99 5.80 -9.82 3.01
N ALA A 100 5.90 -9.71 1.69
CA ALA A 100 4.86 -9.13 0.86
C ALA A 100 3.54 -9.94 0.92
N VAL A 101 3.60 -11.28 0.88
CA VAL A 101 2.38 -12.10 0.95
C VAL A 101 1.81 -12.21 2.35
N SER A 102 2.62 -12.05 3.40
CA SER A 102 2.11 -11.94 4.77
C SER A 102 1.15 -10.76 4.91
N ASP A 103 1.50 -9.62 4.31
CA ASP A 103 0.67 -8.42 4.33
C ASP A 103 -0.57 -8.59 3.44
N SER A 104 -0.40 -9.04 2.19
CA SER A 104 -1.51 -9.15 1.25
C SER A 104 -2.56 -10.19 1.64
N LEU A 105 -2.14 -11.33 2.19
CA LEU A 105 -3.04 -12.39 2.66
C LEU A 105 -3.55 -12.17 4.09
N ALA A 106 -3.00 -11.20 4.83
CA ALA A 106 -3.21 -11.01 6.27
C ALA A 106 -2.90 -12.27 7.08
N GLU A 107 -1.88 -13.04 6.68
CA GLU A 107 -1.44 -14.28 7.34
C GLU A 107 -0.08 -14.10 8.02
N ALA A 108 -0.08 -14.05 9.35
CA ALA A 108 1.12 -13.81 10.16
C ALA A 108 2.20 -14.89 9.99
N LYS A 109 1.82 -16.12 9.61
CA LYS A 109 2.76 -17.28 9.53
C LYS A 109 4.02 -17.01 8.70
N TYR A 110 3.89 -16.23 7.62
CA TYR A 110 5.04 -15.91 6.76
C TYR A 110 5.96 -14.89 7.42
N ARG A 111 5.40 -13.84 8.03
CA ARG A 111 6.17 -12.85 8.80
C ARG A 111 6.83 -13.48 10.03
N ASP A 112 6.11 -14.34 10.75
CA ASP A 112 6.64 -15.04 11.92
C ASP A 112 7.84 -15.92 11.55
N ALA A 113 7.75 -16.63 10.42
CA ALA A 113 8.86 -17.41 9.87
C ALA A 113 10.08 -16.51 9.53
N MET A 114 9.83 -15.33 8.95
CA MET A 114 10.91 -14.36 8.66
C MET A 114 11.52 -13.77 9.93
N ALA A 115 10.71 -13.53 10.95
CA ALA A 115 11.20 -13.07 12.25
C ALA A 115 12.05 -14.15 12.95
N GLU A 116 11.63 -15.43 12.87
CA GLU A 116 12.41 -16.57 13.37
C GLU A 116 13.75 -16.69 12.65
N MET A 117 13.75 -16.62 11.32
CA MET A 117 14.96 -16.63 10.48
C MET A 117 15.90 -15.47 10.85
N ALA A 118 15.38 -14.25 10.92
CA ALA A 118 16.19 -13.06 11.20
C ALA A 118 16.84 -13.12 12.59
N LYS A 119 16.11 -13.57 13.61
CA LYS A 119 16.65 -13.81 14.96
C LYS A 119 17.70 -14.92 14.96
N GLY A 120 17.50 -15.99 14.19
CA GLY A 120 18.48 -17.08 14.06
C GLY A 120 19.83 -16.59 13.54
N PHE A 121 19.85 -15.56 12.71
CA PHE A 121 21.07 -14.91 12.22
C PHE A 121 21.51 -13.69 13.07
N ASN A 122 20.82 -13.43 14.17
CA ASN A 122 21.07 -12.26 15.02
C ASN A 122 21.13 -10.94 14.21
N TYR A 123 20.28 -10.84 13.18
CA TYR A 123 20.23 -9.74 12.20
C TYR A 123 21.57 -9.43 11.53
N GLY A 124 22.48 -10.40 11.52
CA GLY A 124 23.82 -10.24 10.97
C GLY A 124 23.87 -10.39 9.46
N PHE A 125 25.04 -10.13 8.91
CA PHE A 125 25.37 -10.31 7.50
C PHE A 125 26.39 -11.42 7.32
N ARG A 126 26.33 -12.08 6.18
CA ARG A 126 27.31 -13.13 5.84
C ARG A 126 28.74 -12.59 5.71
N SER A 127 28.88 -11.33 5.32
CA SER A 127 30.18 -10.64 5.16
C SER A 127 30.24 -9.41 6.06
N LYS A 128 31.43 -9.10 6.58
CA LYS A 128 31.69 -7.85 7.33
C LYS A 128 31.62 -6.60 6.45
N LEU A 129 31.92 -6.76 5.15
CA LEU A 129 31.80 -5.74 4.11
C LEU A 129 30.86 -6.27 3.04
N PRO A 130 29.55 -6.14 3.23
CA PRO A 130 28.59 -6.75 2.34
C PRO A 130 28.56 -6.04 0.99
N ASP A 131 28.79 -6.80 -0.10
CA ASP A 131 28.43 -6.38 -1.44
C ASP A 131 26.91 -6.33 -1.61
N ALA A 132 26.42 -5.92 -2.79
CA ALA A 132 25.00 -5.79 -3.05
C ALA A 132 24.21 -7.08 -2.75
N ASP A 133 24.74 -8.24 -3.16
CA ASP A 133 24.09 -9.53 -2.92
C ASP A 133 23.94 -9.83 -1.43
N ASN A 134 25.00 -9.60 -0.65
CA ASN A 134 24.99 -9.83 0.79
C ASN A 134 24.15 -8.77 1.55
N GLN A 135 23.93 -7.58 0.99
CA GLN A 135 23.03 -6.58 1.56
C GLN A 135 21.55 -7.00 1.47
N SER A 136 21.17 -7.79 0.47
CA SER A 136 19.78 -8.07 0.11
C SER A 136 18.92 -8.60 1.26
N ILE A 137 19.49 -9.36 2.21
CA ILE A 137 18.75 -9.90 3.36
C ILE A 137 18.21 -8.80 4.27
N ALA A 138 18.89 -7.65 4.34
CA ALA A 138 18.44 -6.53 5.15
C ALA A 138 17.17 -5.87 4.63
N GLN A 139 16.70 -6.15 3.40
CA GLN A 139 15.37 -5.76 2.98
C GLN A 139 14.33 -6.34 3.95
N THR A 140 14.43 -7.64 4.24
CA THR A 140 13.53 -8.33 5.18
C THR A 140 13.72 -7.85 6.61
N TYR A 141 14.96 -7.68 7.07
CA TYR A 141 15.24 -7.18 8.42
C TYR A 141 14.61 -5.82 8.67
N LEU A 142 14.84 -4.87 7.74
CA LEU A 142 14.29 -3.53 7.87
C LEU A 142 12.75 -3.50 7.71
N GLU A 143 12.16 -4.36 6.87
CA GLU A 143 10.71 -4.49 6.81
C GLU A 143 10.13 -5.03 8.12
N LEU A 144 10.75 -6.03 8.75
CA LEU A 144 10.36 -6.50 10.09
C LEU A 144 10.40 -5.35 11.12
N TYR A 145 11.42 -4.49 11.06
CA TYR A 145 11.52 -3.32 11.93
C TYR A 145 10.46 -2.27 11.63
N LEU A 146 10.33 -1.86 10.37
CA LEU A 146 9.42 -0.80 9.94
C LEU A 146 7.95 -1.17 10.13
N GLN A 147 7.59 -2.44 9.91
CA GLN A 147 6.24 -2.97 10.08
C GLN A 147 5.97 -3.48 11.51
N GLY A 148 7.01 -3.74 12.29
CA GLY A 148 6.98 -4.34 13.63
C GLY A 148 7.01 -3.36 14.80
N ARG A 149 6.47 -2.14 14.65
CA ARG A 149 6.45 -1.07 15.67
C ARG A 149 7.83 -0.58 16.11
N LYS A 150 8.85 -0.73 15.28
CA LYS A 150 10.24 -0.31 15.56
C LYS A 150 10.80 -0.81 16.90
N GLN A 151 10.39 -2.01 17.33
CA GLN A 151 10.70 -2.53 18.67
C GLN A 151 12.09 -3.15 18.77
N ASP A 152 12.68 -3.57 17.65
CA ASP A 152 13.97 -4.27 17.67
C ASP A 152 15.07 -3.38 17.08
N GLN A 153 15.62 -2.47 17.90
CA GLN A 153 16.66 -1.53 17.50
C GLN A 153 17.93 -2.24 16.99
N GLN A 154 18.18 -3.49 17.40
CA GLN A 154 19.33 -4.26 16.92
C GLN A 154 19.32 -4.44 15.40
N ILE A 155 18.14 -4.51 14.77
CA ILE A 155 18.00 -4.58 13.30
C ILE A 155 18.65 -3.36 12.65
N VAL A 156 18.30 -2.17 13.15
CA VAL A 156 18.82 -0.89 12.62
C VAL A 156 20.31 -0.79 12.90
N ASP A 157 20.75 -1.09 14.11
CA ASP A 157 22.15 -0.95 14.51
C ASP A 157 23.06 -1.90 13.71
N SER A 158 22.63 -3.14 13.49
CA SER A 158 23.37 -4.11 12.68
C SER A 158 23.46 -3.68 11.21
N THR A 159 22.33 -3.24 10.65
CA THR A 159 22.29 -2.76 9.25
C THR A 159 23.07 -1.46 9.09
N ARG A 160 22.97 -0.53 10.06
CA ARG A 160 23.76 0.71 10.09
C ARG A 160 25.25 0.42 10.04
N ALA A 161 25.74 -0.44 10.93
CA ALA A 161 27.16 -0.80 10.98
C ALA A 161 27.65 -1.38 9.64
N ALA A 162 26.83 -2.19 8.98
CA ALA A 162 27.16 -2.76 7.68
C ALA A 162 27.18 -1.71 6.57
N LEU A 163 26.17 -0.85 6.46
CA LEU A 163 26.08 0.15 5.39
C LEU A 163 27.07 1.29 5.59
N ASP A 164 27.28 1.76 6.80
CA ASP A 164 28.27 2.81 7.10
C ASP A 164 29.68 2.34 6.75
N SER A 165 30.03 1.08 7.03
CA SER A 165 31.33 0.51 6.63
C SER A 165 31.52 0.52 5.10
N VAL A 166 30.44 0.37 4.33
CA VAL A 166 30.46 0.45 2.87
C VAL A 166 30.65 1.90 2.39
N ILE A 167 29.94 2.87 3.02
CA ILE A 167 30.12 4.30 2.71
C ILE A 167 31.57 4.74 2.94
N ASP A 168 32.18 4.28 4.03
CA ASP A 168 33.51 4.71 4.46
C ASP A 168 34.67 4.06 3.69
N LEU A 169 34.36 3.04 2.85
CA LEU A 169 35.41 2.41 2.06
C LEU A 169 36.09 3.41 1.11
N PRO A 170 37.46 3.50 1.13
CA PRO A 170 38.18 4.41 0.25
C PRO A 170 37.88 4.22 -1.24
N THR A 171 37.50 3.00 -1.59
CA THR A 171 37.27 2.55 -2.99
C THR A 171 35.90 2.90 -3.55
N ILE A 172 34.98 3.44 -2.75
CA ILE A 172 33.63 3.80 -3.17
C ILE A 172 33.26 5.24 -2.80
N ARG A 173 34.25 6.05 -2.47
CA ARG A 173 34.11 7.50 -2.24
C ARG A 173 33.80 8.25 -3.53
N PRO A 174 33.24 9.48 -3.46
CA PRO A 174 33.07 10.33 -4.62
C PRO A 174 34.37 10.44 -5.43
N GLY A 175 34.27 10.18 -6.74
CA GLY A 175 35.43 10.16 -7.64
C GLY A 175 36.14 8.82 -7.83
N ASP A 176 35.77 7.75 -7.08
CA ASP A 176 36.26 6.40 -7.35
C ASP A 176 35.72 5.90 -8.71
N PRO A 177 36.57 5.46 -9.64
CA PRO A 177 36.11 4.96 -10.94
C PRO A 177 35.38 3.62 -10.85
N ARG A 178 35.52 2.89 -9.76
CA ARG A 178 34.83 1.60 -9.56
C ARG A 178 33.37 1.83 -9.20
N ILE A 179 32.48 0.96 -9.71
CA ILE A 179 31.05 1.01 -9.51
C ILE A 179 30.66 -0.14 -8.58
N PRO A 180 30.18 0.13 -7.34
CA PRO A 180 29.81 -0.93 -6.39
C PRO A 180 28.67 -1.80 -6.93
N TRP A 181 27.75 -1.21 -7.70
CA TRP A 181 26.62 -1.90 -8.33
C TRP A 181 26.85 -2.02 -9.83
N TRP A 182 27.89 -2.76 -10.21
CA TRP A 182 28.40 -2.87 -11.60
C TRP A 182 27.61 -3.84 -12.47
N TRP A 183 26.61 -4.53 -11.93
CA TRP A 183 25.72 -5.45 -12.66
C TRP A 183 24.25 -5.15 -12.35
N CYS A 184 23.35 -5.42 -13.31
CA CYS A 184 21.94 -5.01 -13.23
C CYS A 184 21.20 -5.64 -12.03
N ASP A 185 21.55 -6.88 -11.64
CA ASP A 185 20.93 -7.59 -10.51
C ASP A 185 21.13 -6.84 -9.20
N SER A 186 22.26 -6.12 -9.04
CA SER A 186 22.58 -5.34 -7.85
C SER A 186 21.55 -4.26 -7.56
N LEU A 187 20.81 -3.79 -8.60
CA LEU A 187 19.78 -2.76 -8.48
C LEU A 187 18.49 -3.27 -7.79
N PHE A 188 18.32 -4.58 -7.68
CA PHE A 188 17.31 -5.19 -6.80
C PHE A 188 17.87 -5.47 -5.40
N MET A 189 19.14 -5.87 -5.33
CA MET A 189 19.73 -6.40 -4.09
C MET A 189 20.00 -5.31 -3.05
N ALA A 190 20.67 -4.22 -3.45
CA ALA A 190 21.15 -3.18 -2.55
C ALA A 190 20.17 -1.97 -2.42
N PRO A 191 19.76 -1.26 -3.48
CA PRO A 191 18.99 -0.01 -3.37
C PRO A 191 17.79 -0.07 -2.43
N PRO A 192 16.97 -1.16 -2.44
CA PRO A 192 15.85 -1.28 -1.51
C PRO A 192 16.26 -1.31 -0.04
N VAL A 193 17.49 -1.73 0.30
CA VAL A 193 18.02 -1.69 1.67
C VAL A 193 18.32 -0.25 2.07
N TRP A 194 18.98 0.49 1.19
CA TRP A 194 19.40 1.87 1.45
C TRP A 194 18.21 2.80 1.68
N VAL A 195 17.17 2.69 0.85
CA VAL A 195 15.96 3.49 1.03
C VAL A 195 15.20 3.10 2.30
N ARG A 196 15.16 1.81 2.68
CA ARG A 196 14.55 1.36 3.94
C ARG A 196 15.35 1.79 5.16
N MET A 197 16.67 1.85 5.04
CA MET A 197 17.52 2.38 6.11
C MET A 197 17.27 3.87 6.32
N TYR A 198 17.12 4.66 5.25
CA TYR A 198 16.64 6.03 5.36
C TYR A 198 15.27 6.10 6.04
N ALA A 199 14.31 5.29 5.62
CA ALA A 199 12.97 5.22 6.22
C ALA A 199 12.99 4.86 7.72
N ALA A 200 13.98 4.06 8.14
CA ALA A 200 14.15 3.67 9.54
C ALA A 200 14.80 4.76 10.40
N THR A 201 15.71 5.57 9.81
CA THR A 201 16.61 6.46 10.56
C THR A 201 16.42 7.95 10.28
N GLY A 202 15.88 8.31 9.11
CA GLY A 202 15.85 9.69 8.63
C GLY A 202 17.19 10.24 8.13
N GLU A 203 18.26 9.45 8.13
CA GLU A 203 19.60 9.91 7.77
C GLU A 203 19.79 9.98 6.25
N HIS A 204 19.90 11.18 5.70
CA HIS A 204 20.01 11.45 4.26
C HIS A 204 21.18 10.77 3.57
N LYS A 205 22.27 10.47 4.30
CA LYS A 205 23.47 9.80 3.74
C LYS A 205 23.10 8.50 2.99
N TYR A 206 22.04 7.79 3.42
CA TYR A 206 21.61 6.54 2.78
C TYR A 206 20.93 6.77 1.45
N ILE A 207 20.08 7.80 1.34
CA ILE A 207 19.48 8.20 0.06
C ILE A 207 20.53 8.83 -0.87
N ASP A 208 21.44 9.65 -0.33
CA ASP A 208 22.48 10.27 -1.13
C ASP A 208 23.39 9.21 -1.76
N TYR A 209 23.79 8.21 -0.98
CA TYR A 209 24.57 7.07 -1.48
C TYR A 209 23.78 6.27 -2.54
N LEU A 210 22.52 5.94 -2.25
CA LEU A 210 21.64 5.23 -3.18
C LEU A 210 21.55 5.98 -4.53
N ASN A 211 21.24 7.25 -4.51
CA ASN A 211 21.10 8.07 -5.71
C ASN A 211 22.39 8.17 -6.50
N ALA A 212 23.53 8.34 -5.82
CA ALA A 212 24.83 8.43 -6.46
C ALA A 212 25.24 7.10 -7.14
N GLN A 213 25.05 5.96 -6.47
CA GLN A 213 25.43 4.66 -7.02
C GLN A 213 24.48 4.19 -8.11
N TRP A 214 23.17 4.40 -7.96
CA TRP A 214 22.22 4.10 -9.04
C TRP A 214 22.54 4.87 -10.32
N ALA A 215 22.83 6.17 -10.23
CA ALA A 215 23.21 6.97 -11.38
C ALA A 215 24.43 6.40 -12.12
N ARG A 216 25.45 5.95 -11.38
CA ARG A 216 26.65 5.32 -11.96
C ARG A 216 26.33 4.00 -12.68
N SER A 217 25.45 3.17 -12.10
CA SER A 217 25.00 1.94 -12.74
C SER A 217 24.16 2.22 -13.98
N TYR A 218 23.29 3.22 -13.91
CA TYR A 218 22.52 3.67 -15.06
C TYR A 218 23.43 4.14 -16.22
N ASP A 219 24.42 4.99 -15.95
CA ASP A 219 25.35 5.48 -16.96
C ASP A 219 26.16 4.36 -17.60
N LEU A 220 26.46 3.29 -16.83
CA LEU A 220 27.23 2.13 -17.35
C LEU A 220 26.40 1.16 -18.17
N LEU A 221 25.17 0.85 -17.73
CA LEU A 221 24.42 -0.35 -18.16
C LEU A 221 23.18 -0.01 -19.01
N TRP A 222 22.65 1.20 -18.92
CA TRP A 222 21.44 1.59 -19.62
C TRP A 222 21.66 1.74 -21.12
N ASP A 223 20.93 0.97 -21.90
CA ASP A 223 20.88 1.11 -23.34
C ASP A 223 19.76 2.07 -23.78
N LYS A 224 20.14 3.24 -24.27
CA LYS A 224 19.20 4.31 -24.66
C LYS A 224 18.37 3.99 -25.90
N GLN A 225 18.75 2.99 -26.70
CA GLN A 225 18.00 2.60 -27.90
C GLN A 225 16.99 1.50 -27.59
N GLU A 226 17.41 0.55 -26.76
CA GLU A 226 16.55 -0.59 -26.40
C GLU A 226 15.73 -0.34 -25.13
N HIS A 227 16.02 0.72 -24.36
CA HIS A 227 15.41 1.00 -23.05
C HIS A 227 15.48 -0.20 -22.11
N LEU A 228 16.61 -0.85 -22.07
CA LEU A 228 16.91 -2.03 -21.28
C LEU A 228 18.31 -1.91 -20.67
N TYR A 229 18.62 -2.76 -19.69
CA TYR A 229 19.91 -2.79 -19.01
C TYR A 229 20.79 -3.94 -19.49
N ALA A 230 22.01 -3.65 -19.92
CA ALA A 230 23.01 -4.69 -20.07
C ALA A 230 23.27 -5.36 -18.72
N ARG A 231 23.51 -6.68 -18.71
CA ARG A 231 23.75 -7.42 -17.45
C ARG A 231 24.90 -6.83 -16.64
N ASP A 232 26.02 -6.53 -17.32
CA ASP A 232 27.19 -5.81 -16.82
C ASP A 232 27.98 -5.22 -18.00
N ALA A 233 29.10 -4.56 -17.71
CA ALA A 233 29.92 -3.90 -18.71
C ALA A 233 30.37 -4.84 -19.87
N THR A 234 30.51 -6.16 -19.62
CA THR A 234 30.90 -7.13 -20.65
C THR A 234 29.77 -7.46 -21.62
N PHE A 235 28.52 -7.09 -21.26
CA PHE A 235 27.33 -7.30 -22.08
C PHE A 235 26.89 -6.06 -22.85
N VAL A 236 27.40 -4.85 -22.57
CA VAL A 236 26.95 -3.57 -23.18
C VAL A 236 26.86 -3.64 -24.70
N ASN A 237 27.79 -4.34 -25.38
CA ASN A 237 27.79 -4.51 -26.82
C ASN A 237 27.89 -5.99 -27.24
N LYS A 238 27.65 -6.92 -26.33
CA LYS A 238 27.70 -8.36 -26.62
C LYS A 238 26.50 -8.74 -27.48
N LEU A 239 26.78 -9.44 -28.58
CA LEU A 239 25.74 -9.92 -29.46
C LEU A 239 25.43 -11.38 -29.19
N GLY A 240 24.16 -11.72 -29.30
CA GLY A 240 23.65 -13.10 -29.22
C GLY A 240 23.80 -13.87 -30.54
N PRO A 241 23.33 -15.13 -30.56
CA PRO A 241 23.37 -15.98 -31.76
C PRO A 241 22.66 -15.39 -32.95
N ASN A 242 21.61 -14.60 -32.76
CA ASN A 242 20.86 -13.91 -33.83
C ASN A 242 21.47 -12.56 -34.25
N GLY A 243 22.66 -12.21 -33.77
CA GLY A 243 23.34 -10.94 -34.08
C GLY A 243 22.78 -9.68 -33.39
N LYS A 244 21.80 -9.81 -32.51
CA LYS A 244 21.26 -8.72 -31.70
C LYS A 244 21.95 -8.64 -30.35
N LYS A 245 21.85 -7.51 -29.66
CA LYS A 245 22.32 -7.33 -28.28
C LYS A 245 21.64 -8.36 -27.33
N ILE A 246 22.35 -8.77 -26.30
CA ILE A 246 21.83 -9.69 -25.30
C ILE A 246 21.21 -8.87 -24.16
N PHE A 247 19.88 -8.99 -23.99
CA PHE A 247 19.16 -8.52 -22.81
C PHE A 247 18.48 -9.72 -22.14
N TRP A 248 18.79 -9.92 -20.88
CA TRP A 248 18.36 -11.08 -20.10
C TRP A 248 17.10 -10.75 -19.29
N SER A 249 15.99 -11.45 -19.52
CA SER A 249 14.70 -11.12 -18.92
C SER A 249 14.74 -11.06 -17.40
N ARG A 250 15.46 -11.96 -16.73
CA ARG A 250 15.64 -11.90 -15.28
C ARG A 250 16.47 -10.70 -14.86
N GLY A 251 17.48 -10.29 -15.64
CA GLY A 251 18.23 -9.07 -15.41
C GLY A 251 17.34 -7.83 -15.43
N GLU A 252 16.50 -7.72 -16.47
CA GLU A 252 15.50 -6.65 -16.58
C GLU A 252 14.47 -6.69 -15.44
N GLY A 253 14.03 -7.91 -15.10
CA GLY A 253 13.14 -8.15 -13.97
C GLY A 253 13.74 -7.65 -12.65
N TRP A 254 15.03 -7.89 -12.41
CA TRP A 254 15.72 -7.35 -11.24
C TRP A 254 15.67 -5.83 -11.18
N VAL A 255 15.93 -5.15 -12.29
CA VAL A 255 15.90 -3.68 -12.31
C VAL A 255 14.49 -3.16 -12.08
N MET A 256 13.48 -3.70 -12.77
CA MET A 256 12.08 -3.28 -12.58
C MET A 256 11.59 -3.55 -11.16
N GLY A 257 11.94 -4.71 -10.60
CA GLY A 257 11.65 -5.04 -9.20
C GLY A 257 12.37 -4.11 -8.21
N GLY A 258 13.62 -3.78 -8.48
CA GLY A 258 14.42 -2.84 -7.69
C GLY A 258 13.86 -1.42 -7.72
N LEU A 259 13.43 -0.93 -8.89
CA LEU A 259 12.73 0.33 -9.05
C LEU A 259 11.45 0.38 -8.20
N ALA A 260 10.61 -0.66 -8.32
CA ALA A 260 9.38 -0.77 -7.54
C ALA A 260 9.67 -0.76 -6.03
N ARG A 261 10.59 -1.61 -5.56
CA ARG A 261 10.94 -1.72 -4.13
C ARG A 261 11.64 -0.48 -3.57
N THR A 262 12.38 0.25 -4.41
CA THR A 262 12.97 1.54 -4.04
C THR A 262 11.89 2.62 -3.92
N LEU A 263 11.01 2.73 -4.92
CA LEU A 263 9.93 3.70 -4.95
C LEU A 263 8.90 3.52 -3.82
N GLN A 264 8.77 2.30 -3.25
CA GLN A 264 7.91 2.04 -2.10
C GLN A 264 8.28 2.90 -0.88
N TYR A 265 9.57 3.17 -0.67
CA TYR A 265 10.08 3.87 0.51
C TYR A 265 10.78 5.20 0.20
N LEU A 266 11.03 5.51 -1.08
CA LEU A 266 11.60 6.81 -1.47
C LEU A 266 10.59 7.93 -1.20
N PRO A 267 10.94 9.01 -0.50
CA PRO A 267 10.05 10.12 -0.24
C PRO A 267 9.38 10.65 -1.52
N LYS A 268 8.12 11.06 -1.42
CA LYS A 268 7.38 11.57 -2.60
C LYS A 268 7.95 12.88 -3.12
N ASP A 269 8.60 13.64 -2.27
CA ASP A 269 9.26 14.92 -2.56
C ASP A 269 10.77 14.79 -2.86
N ASP A 270 11.32 13.57 -2.84
CA ASP A 270 12.71 13.35 -3.23
C ASP A 270 12.94 13.82 -4.68
N PRO A 271 13.93 14.69 -4.93
CA PRO A 271 14.16 15.29 -6.24
C PRO A 271 14.52 14.27 -7.32
N ARG A 272 14.98 13.10 -6.96
CA ARG A 272 15.33 12.00 -7.88
C ARG A 272 14.18 11.04 -8.14
N ARG A 273 13.05 11.18 -7.44
CA ARG A 273 11.91 10.28 -7.60
C ARG A 273 11.39 10.22 -9.03
N SER A 274 11.35 11.36 -9.72
CA SER A 274 10.95 11.44 -11.14
C SER A 274 11.82 10.60 -12.06
N PHE A 275 13.12 10.54 -11.80
CA PHE A 275 14.08 9.70 -12.54
C PHE A 275 13.72 8.20 -12.41
N TYR A 276 13.46 7.73 -11.19
CA TYR A 276 13.08 6.32 -10.95
C TYR A 276 11.74 5.97 -11.61
N ILE A 277 10.76 6.87 -11.55
CA ILE A 277 9.46 6.69 -12.21
C ILE A 277 9.63 6.64 -13.72
N GLN A 278 10.38 7.57 -14.32
CA GLN A 278 10.63 7.58 -15.75
C GLN A 278 11.35 6.31 -16.21
N ASN A 279 12.36 5.87 -15.48
CA ASN A 279 13.10 4.64 -15.81
C ASN A 279 12.16 3.42 -15.77
N LEU A 280 11.27 3.31 -14.77
CA LEU A 280 10.24 2.27 -14.72
C LEU A 280 9.29 2.34 -15.92
N GLN A 281 8.86 3.54 -16.31
CA GLN A 281 7.97 3.75 -17.46
C GLN A 281 8.61 3.32 -18.78
N GLU A 282 9.86 3.69 -19.03
CA GLU A 282 10.61 3.34 -20.24
C GLU A 282 10.82 1.80 -20.32
N MET A 283 11.26 1.18 -19.24
CA MET A 283 11.42 -0.28 -19.18
C MET A 283 10.10 -1.02 -19.35
N ALA A 284 9.03 -0.56 -18.69
CA ALA A 284 7.71 -1.16 -18.81
C ALA A 284 7.16 -1.06 -20.23
N ALA A 285 7.38 0.06 -20.91
CA ALA A 285 6.99 0.23 -22.32
C ALA A 285 7.71 -0.78 -23.21
N ARG A 286 9.03 -0.89 -23.05
CA ARG A 286 9.84 -1.78 -23.87
C ARG A 286 9.57 -3.26 -23.60
N THR A 287 9.50 -3.64 -22.34
CA THR A 287 9.22 -5.04 -21.97
C THR A 287 7.81 -5.46 -22.39
N ALA A 288 6.81 -4.56 -22.37
CA ALA A 288 5.47 -4.87 -22.88
C ALA A 288 5.48 -5.21 -24.40
N GLU A 289 6.30 -4.52 -25.20
CA GLU A 289 6.48 -4.81 -26.63
C GLU A 289 7.15 -6.18 -26.87
N LEU A 290 7.99 -6.60 -25.94
CA LEU A 290 8.77 -7.85 -26.02
C LEU A 290 8.05 -9.07 -25.39
N GLN A 291 6.81 -8.90 -24.91
CA GLN A 291 6.01 -10.00 -24.39
C GLN A 291 5.70 -11.01 -25.51
N SER A 292 6.03 -12.26 -25.30
CA SER A 292 5.73 -13.32 -26.28
C SER A 292 4.22 -13.62 -26.36
N PRO A 293 3.74 -14.25 -27.45
CA PRO A 293 2.31 -14.50 -27.66
C PRO A 293 1.62 -15.31 -26.57
N ASP A 294 2.36 -16.18 -25.86
CA ASP A 294 1.85 -16.94 -24.70
C ASP A 294 1.73 -16.11 -23.41
N GLY A 295 2.17 -14.85 -23.46
CA GLY A 295 2.09 -13.93 -22.34
C GLY A 295 3.34 -13.86 -21.46
N LEU A 296 4.36 -14.65 -21.70
CA LEU A 296 5.59 -14.69 -20.89
C LEU A 296 6.80 -14.13 -21.66
N TRP A 297 7.86 -13.82 -20.93
CA TRP A 297 9.12 -13.40 -21.50
C TRP A 297 10.10 -14.59 -21.55
N ARG A 298 10.94 -14.57 -22.56
CA ARG A 298 12.00 -15.57 -22.76
C ARG A 298 13.26 -15.14 -22.02
N SER A 299 14.14 -16.08 -21.71
CA SER A 299 15.41 -15.73 -21.04
C SER A 299 16.22 -14.69 -21.82
N SER A 300 16.22 -14.74 -23.16
CA SER A 300 16.71 -13.66 -24.03
C SER A 300 15.53 -12.87 -24.59
N LEU A 301 15.46 -11.58 -24.30
CA LEU A 301 14.35 -10.74 -24.75
C LEU A 301 14.36 -10.47 -26.26
N LEU A 302 15.55 -10.39 -26.89
CA LEU A 302 15.68 -10.08 -28.32
C LEU A 302 15.99 -11.33 -29.17
N ASP A 303 16.10 -12.51 -28.55
CA ASP A 303 16.42 -13.77 -29.23
C ASP A 303 15.53 -14.91 -28.73
N THR A 304 14.29 -14.88 -29.14
CA THR A 304 13.29 -15.88 -28.74
C THR A 304 13.38 -17.17 -29.56
N GLU A 305 14.10 -17.16 -30.68
CA GLU A 305 14.31 -18.34 -31.50
C GLU A 305 15.31 -19.31 -30.86
N HIS A 306 16.46 -18.82 -30.41
CA HIS A 306 17.47 -19.65 -29.75
C HIS A 306 17.09 -19.95 -28.29
N PHE A 307 16.23 -19.14 -27.67
CA PHE A 307 15.77 -19.27 -26.29
C PHE A 307 14.24 -19.33 -26.21
N PRO A 308 13.58 -20.39 -26.76
CA PRO A 308 12.12 -20.42 -26.91
C PRO A 308 11.34 -20.71 -25.59
N ALA A 309 12.02 -21.21 -24.55
CA ALA A 309 11.36 -21.55 -23.29
C ALA A 309 10.97 -20.28 -22.52
N PRO A 310 9.76 -20.24 -21.91
CA PRO A 310 9.34 -19.13 -21.04
C PRO A 310 10.19 -19.09 -19.77
N GLU A 311 10.59 -17.92 -19.31
CA GLU A 311 11.40 -17.73 -18.10
C GLU A 311 10.58 -17.06 -17.01
N ILE A 312 10.22 -17.82 -15.98
CA ILE A 312 9.25 -17.41 -14.97
C ILE A 312 9.82 -16.37 -13.99
N SER A 313 11.10 -16.44 -13.63
CA SER A 313 11.65 -15.47 -12.66
C SER A 313 11.68 -14.06 -13.22
N GLY A 314 12.13 -13.88 -14.47
CA GLY A 314 12.09 -12.59 -15.16
C GLY A 314 10.67 -12.13 -15.41
N SER A 315 9.79 -13.04 -15.90
CA SER A 315 8.38 -12.73 -16.14
C SER A 315 7.67 -12.25 -14.86
N ALA A 316 7.88 -12.92 -13.74
CA ALA A 316 7.26 -12.54 -12.47
C ALA A 316 7.74 -11.17 -11.95
N LEU A 317 9.04 -10.89 -12.04
CA LEU A 317 9.60 -9.61 -11.61
C LEU A 317 9.17 -8.45 -12.52
N ILE A 318 9.05 -8.68 -13.84
CA ILE A 318 8.49 -7.70 -14.79
C ILE A 318 7.02 -7.42 -14.43
N VAL A 319 6.22 -8.46 -14.17
CA VAL A 319 4.83 -8.32 -13.71
C VAL A 319 4.76 -7.55 -12.39
N PHE A 320 5.64 -7.83 -11.43
CA PHE A 320 5.73 -7.09 -10.17
C PHE A 320 5.96 -5.59 -10.40
N GLY A 321 6.95 -5.23 -11.21
CA GLY A 321 7.25 -3.83 -11.53
C GLY A 321 6.10 -3.13 -12.25
N MET A 322 5.46 -3.81 -13.23
CA MET A 322 4.29 -3.27 -13.94
C MET A 322 3.08 -3.11 -13.03
N ALA A 323 2.75 -4.14 -12.22
CA ALA A 323 1.62 -4.10 -11.31
C ALA A 323 1.78 -3.00 -10.26
N TYR A 324 2.98 -2.85 -9.67
CA TYR A 324 3.31 -1.72 -8.80
C TYR A 324 3.10 -0.37 -9.51
N GLY A 325 3.63 -0.23 -10.72
CA GLY A 325 3.49 1.02 -11.50
C GLY A 325 2.02 1.37 -11.81
N VAL A 326 1.18 0.38 -12.11
CA VAL A 326 -0.27 0.57 -12.30
C VAL A 326 -0.95 0.94 -10.98
N ASN A 327 -0.62 0.26 -9.88
CA ASN A 327 -1.20 0.53 -8.57
C ASN A 327 -0.87 1.93 -8.04
N GLU A 328 0.33 2.43 -8.33
CA GLU A 328 0.76 3.80 -7.95
C GLU A 328 0.33 4.88 -8.96
N GLY A 329 -0.28 4.51 -10.09
CA GLY A 329 -0.68 5.45 -11.14
C GLY A 329 0.49 5.97 -12.00
N TYR A 330 1.65 5.32 -11.95
CA TYR A 330 2.81 5.66 -12.80
C TYR A 330 2.67 5.07 -14.20
N LEU A 331 1.92 3.99 -14.34
CA LEU A 331 1.64 3.32 -15.60
C LEU A 331 0.14 3.35 -15.92
N ASP A 332 -0.19 3.55 -17.19
CA ASP A 332 -1.58 3.54 -17.66
C ASP A 332 -2.20 2.14 -17.50
N ALA A 333 -3.21 2.04 -16.65
CA ALA A 333 -3.91 0.79 -16.37
C ALA A 333 -4.55 0.18 -17.64
N ALA A 334 -5.05 1.00 -18.57
CA ALA A 334 -5.66 0.48 -19.80
C ALA A 334 -4.63 -0.19 -20.72
N LYS A 335 -3.41 0.30 -20.71
CA LYS A 335 -2.29 -0.26 -21.50
C LYS A 335 -1.68 -1.51 -20.85
N TYR A 336 -1.40 -1.46 -19.54
CA TYR A 336 -0.56 -2.46 -18.90
C TYR A 336 -1.33 -3.60 -18.22
N LYS A 337 -2.57 -3.41 -17.76
CA LYS A 337 -3.38 -4.52 -17.21
C LYS A 337 -3.50 -5.71 -18.16
N PRO A 338 -3.80 -5.54 -19.47
CA PRO A 338 -3.85 -6.69 -20.38
C PRO A 338 -2.52 -7.44 -20.51
N VAL A 339 -1.37 -6.75 -20.41
CA VAL A 339 -0.03 -7.38 -20.42
C VAL A 339 0.17 -8.23 -19.16
N ILE A 340 -0.15 -7.65 -18.01
CA ILE A 340 -0.09 -8.30 -16.69
C ILE A 340 -1.02 -9.53 -16.65
N GLU A 341 -2.25 -9.40 -17.13
CA GLU A 341 -3.24 -10.49 -17.15
C GLU A 341 -2.81 -11.68 -17.98
N ARG A 342 -2.24 -11.43 -19.18
CA ARG A 342 -1.72 -12.52 -20.01
C ARG A 342 -0.59 -13.27 -19.33
N ALA A 343 0.35 -12.54 -18.70
CA ALA A 343 1.47 -13.17 -18.01
C ALA A 343 1.00 -13.96 -16.78
N TRP A 344 0.12 -13.36 -15.95
CA TRP A 344 -0.44 -14.05 -14.80
C TRP A 344 -1.19 -15.31 -15.18
N ARG A 345 -2.04 -15.23 -16.20
CA ARG A 345 -2.77 -16.40 -16.74
C ARG A 345 -1.81 -17.53 -17.11
N ALA A 346 -0.78 -17.24 -17.89
CA ALA A 346 0.18 -18.24 -18.31
C ALA A 346 0.92 -18.86 -17.11
N MET A 347 1.43 -18.03 -16.18
CA MET A 347 2.09 -18.53 -14.98
C MET A 347 1.22 -19.48 -14.17
N VAL A 348 -0.07 -19.14 -13.99
CA VAL A 348 -0.98 -19.94 -13.16
C VAL A 348 -1.40 -21.25 -13.85
N THR A 349 -1.67 -21.22 -15.16
CA THR A 349 -2.24 -22.38 -15.87
C THR A 349 -1.20 -23.40 -16.35
N GLU A 350 0.05 -22.95 -16.62
CA GLU A 350 1.03 -23.78 -17.30
C GLU A 350 2.30 -24.04 -16.48
N HIS A 351 2.49 -23.35 -15.31
CA HIS A 351 3.78 -23.40 -14.63
C HIS A 351 3.69 -23.70 -13.12
N ILE A 352 2.48 -23.93 -12.58
CA ILE A 352 2.29 -24.35 -11.18
C ILE A 352 1.88 -25.82 -11.15
N TYR A 353 2.63 -26.62 -10.41
CA TYR A 353 2.37 -28.03 -10.22
C TYR A 353 1.37 -28.29 -9.07
N VAL A 354 0.84 -29.52 -9.02
CA VAL A 354 -0.21 -29.89 -8.06
C VAL A 354 0.21 -29.75 -6.60
N ASP A 355 1.51 -29.90 -6.31
CA ASP A 355 2.09 -29.72 -4.98
C ASP A 355 2.31 -28.24 -4.58
N GLY A 356 2.28 -27.31 -5.52
CA GLY A 356 2.56 -25.89 -5.34
C GLY A 356 3.90 -25.43 -5.92
N ARG A 357 4.68 -26.32 -6.48
CA ARG A 357 5.92 -25.99 -7.20
C ARG A 357 5.65 -25.01 -8.33
N LEU A 358 6.45 -23.97 -8.42
CA LEU A 358 6.48 -23.05 -9.56
C LEU A 358 7.67 -23.41 -10.45
N GLY A 359 7.42 -23.80 -11.70
CA GLY A 359 8.42 -24.28 -12.64
C GLY A 359 9.00 -23.20 -13.56
N GLU A 360 9.80 -23.62 -14.54
CA GLU A 360 10.41 -22.80 -15.60
C GLU A 360 11.25 -21.62 -15.08
N ILE A 361 11.89 -21.79 -13.94
CA ILE A 361 12.83 -20.83 -13.39
C ILE A 361 14.23 -21.23 -13.79
N GLN A 362 14.94 -20.38 -14.54
CA GLN A 362 16.32 -20.60 -14.92
C GLN A 362 17.20 -20.66 -13.65
N GLN A 363 18.11 -21.64 -13.55
CA GLN A 363 19.10 -21.74 -12.47
C GLN A 363 20.00 -20.49 -12.39
N THR A 364 20.77 -20.36 -11.31
CA THR A 364 21.70 -19.22 -11.14
C THR A 364 22.61 -19.08 -12.35
N GLY A 365 22.78 -17.85 -12.82
CA GLY A 365 23.55 -17.52 -14.01
C GLY A 365 23.58 -16.02 -14.24
N SER A 366 24.21 -15.61 -15.33
CA SER A 366 24.42 -14.19 -15.68
C SER A 366 23.93 -13.83 -17.07
N GLU A 367 23.38 -14.77 -17.81
CA GLU A 367 22.94 -14.60 -19.20
C GLU A 367 21.82 -15.58 -19.54
N PRO A 368 21.14 -15.39 -20.68
CA PRO A 368 20.15 -16.35 -21.18
C PRO A 368 20.69 -17.77 -21.21
N GLY A 369 19.85 -18.74 -20.83
CA GLY A 369 20.24 -20.14 -20.77
C GLY A 369 19.04 -21.07 -20.91
N TYR A 370 19.32 -22.38 -20.91
CA TYR A 370 18.31 -23.42 -20.95
C TYR A 370 18.04 -23.96 -19.55
N TYR A 371 16.82 -24.43 -19.31
CA TYR A 371 16.38 -25.00 -18.03
C TYR A 371 15.21 -25.95 -18.25
N LEU A 372 14.93 -26.78 -17.25
CA LEU A 372 13.84 -27.75 -17.32
C LEU A 372 12.49 -27.10 -16.92
N PRO A 373 11.36 -27.64 -17.43
CA PRO A 373 10.04 -27.22 -17.03
C PRO A 373 9.80 -27.27 -15.51
N SER A 374 10.40 -28.27 -14.85
CA SER A 374 10.30 -28.45 -13.39
C SER A 374 11.25 -27.58 -12.57
N SER A 375 12.16 -26.84 -13.21
CA SER A 375 13.17 -26.01 -12.52
C SER A 375 12.52 -24.99 -11.62
N SER A 376 12.78 -25.07 -10.31
CA SER A 376 12.20 -24.18 -9.29
C SER A 376 13.30 -23.72 -8.34
N PHE A 377 13.50 -22.39 -8.25
CA PHE A 377 14.54 -21.77 -7.42
C PHE A 377 13.99 -20.65 -6.57
N ASN A 378 14.53 -20.47 -5.35
CA ASN A 378 14.06 -19.55 -4.32
C ASN A 378 13.77 -18.14 -4.83
N TYR A 379 14.71 -17.55 -5.58
CA TYR A 379 14.57 -16.17 -6.08
C TYR A 379 13.43 -16.00 -7.09
N GLY A 380 13.18 -17.01 -7.93
CA GLY A 380 12.07 -16.95 -8.89
C GLY A 380 10.72 -17.05 -8.21
N VAL A 381 10.62 -17.93 -7.19
CA VAL A 381 9.41 -18.00 -6.35
C VAL A 381 9.23 -16.68 -5.58
N GLY A 382 10.31 -16.11 -5.03
CA GLY A 382 10.24 -14.79 -4.35
C GLY A 382 9.72 -13.69 -5.28
N GLY A 383 10.20 -13.62 -6.52
CA GLY A 383 9.70 -12.70 -7.54
C GLY A 383 8.22 -12.90 -7.86
N PHE A 384 7.77 -14.16 -7.95
CA PHE A 384 6.37 -14.51 -8.14
C PHE A 384 5.50 -14.07 -6.97
N LEU A 385 5.94 -14.26 -5.73
CA LEU A 385 5.21 -13.85 -4.53
C LEU A 385 5.11 -12.31 -4.43
N LEU A 386 6.15 -11.57 -4.82
CA LEU A 386 6.09 -10.10 -4.93
C LEU A 386 5.05 -9.68 -5.97
N ALA A 387 5.03 -10.32 -7.15
CA ALA A 387 4.02 -10.05 -8.18
C ALA A 387 2.61 -10.36 -7.68
N ALA A 388 2.41 -11.52 -7.05
CA ALA A 388 1.12 -11.94 -6.52
C ALA A 388 0.58 -10.96 -5.45
N ALA A 389 1.44 -10.43 -4.58
CA ALA A 389 1.06 -9.42 -3.59
C ALA A 389 0.58 -8.11 -4.27
N GLU A 390 1.26 -7.64 -5.32
CA GLU A 390 0.82 -6.45 -6.06
C GLU A 390 -0.45 -6.72 -6.88
N LEU A 391 -0.64 -7.94 -7.39
CA LEU A 391 -1.88 -8.33 -8.06
C LEU A 391 -3.04 -8.42 -7.05
N HIS A 392 -2.83 -8.96 -5.86
CA HIS A 392 -3.81 -8.90 -4.77
C HIS A 392 -4.22 -7.44 -4.51
N ARG A 393 -3.26 -6.54 -4.35
CA ARG A 393 -3.51 -5.11 -4.15
C ARG A 393 -4.30 -4.48 -5.32
N MET A 394 -4.05 -4.92 -6.56
CA MET A 394 -4.74 -4.43 -7.76
C MET A 394 -6.21 -4.84 -7.82
N VAL A 395 -6.54 -6.04 -7.34
CA VAL A 395 -7.86 -6.66 -7.51
C VAL A 395 -8.71 -6.68 -6.24
N THR A 396 -8.08 -6.47 -5.09
CA THR A 396 -8.81 -6.41 -3.83
C THR A 396 -9.68 -5.16 -3.85
N PRO A 397 -11.00 -5.31 -3.75
CA PRO A 397 -11.86 -4.16 -3.60
C PRO A 397 -11.35 -3.38 -2.40
N ARG A 398 -11.06 -2.09 -2.61
CA ARG A 398 -10.77 -1.18 -1.51
C ARG A 398 -12.06 -0.99 -0.73
N THR A 399 -12.43 -2.00 0.03
CA THR A 399 -13.51 -1.88 0.98
C THR A 399 -13.06 -0.91 2.04
N ILE A 400 -13.85 0.11 2.29
CA ILE A 400 -13.75 0.86 3.54
C ILE A 400 -14.10 -0.18 4.61
N SER A 401 -13.09 -0.79 5.17
CA SER A 401 -13.26 -1.66 6.34
C SER A 401 -13.73 -0.76 7.47
N THR A 402 -14.66 -1.25 8.26
CA THR A 402 -14.95 -0.67 9.59
C THR A 402 -13.73 -0.78 10.52
N ASP A 403 -12.76 -1.60 10.15
CA ASP A 403 -11.43 -1.60 10.75
C ASP A 403 -10.59 -0.46 10.16
N PRO A 404 -10.22 0.56 10.97
CA PRO A 404 -9.44 1.71 10.51
C PRO A 404 -8.05 1.35 9.96
N VAL A 405 -7.57 0.12 10.19
CA VAL A 405 -6.23 -0.36 9.80
C VAL A 405 -6.12 -0.61 8.29
N ALA A 406 -7.20 -0.98 7.62
CA ALA A 406 -7.17 -1.36 6.21
C ALA A 406 -7.13 -0.18 5.23
N ASN A 407 -6.95 1.08 5.67
CA ASN A 407 -7.46 2.23 4.93
C ASN A 407 -6.46 3.31 4.56
N VAL A 408 -5.22 2.99 4.27
CA VAL A 408 -4.32 3.97 3.61
C VAL A 408 -4.85 4.33 2.20
N ASP A 409 -5.53 3.39 1.57
CA ASP A 409 -6.18 3.57 0.26
C ASP A 409 -7.66 4.01 0.33
N ALA A 410 -8.24 4.08 1.52
CA ALA A 410 -9.61 4.58 1.71
C ALA A 410 -9.74 6.05 1.32
N ALA A 411 -8.64 6.81 1.31
CA ALA A 411 -8.61 8.17 0.81
C ALA A 411 -9.09 8.27 -0.65
N GLU A 412 -8.63 7.37 -1.52
CA GLU A 412 -9.04 7.36 -2.93
C GLU A 412 -10.50 6.95 -3.10
N TYR A 413 -10.95 5.94 -2.37
CA TYR A 413 -12.35 5.51 -2.38
C TYR A 413 -13.26 6.59 -1.80
N ALA A 414 -12.88 7.19 -0.68
CA ALA A 414 -13.65 8.24 -0.04
C ALA A 414 -13.75 9.51 -0.90
N LYS A 415 -12.71 9.89 -1.64
CA LYS A 415 -12.75 10.96 -2.64
C LYS A 415 -13.85 10.74 -3.67
N LYS A 416 -14.14 9.49 -4.06
CA LYS A 416 -15.15 9.13 -5.06
C LYS A 416 -16.56 8.94 -4.49
N HIS A 417 -16.70 8.61 -3.21
CA HIS A 417 -17.96 8.12 -2.63
C HIS A 417 -18.48 8.91 -1.43
N LEU A 418 -17.76 9.92 -0.95
CA LEU A 418 -18.28 10.80 0.10
C LEU A 418 -19.45 11.63 -0.43
N PRO A 419 -20.49 11.88 0.41
CA PRO A 419 -21.66 12.64 0.02
C PRO A 419 -21.31 14.00 -0.60
N LEU A 420 -21.98 14.34 -1.68
CA LEU A 420 -21.91 15.63 -2.34
C LEU A 420 -23.19 16.45 -2.03
N PRO A 421 -23.15 17.79 -2.14
CA PRO A 421 -24.34 18.61 -2.05
C PRO A 421 -25.43 18.14 -3.03
N ALA A 422 -26.62 17.81 -2.53
CA ALA A 422 -27.73 17.34 -3.36
C ALA A 422 -28.19 18.42 -4.35
N ASN A 423 -28.14 19.69 -3.93
CA ASN A 423 -28.43 20.83 -4.79
C ASN A 423 -27.26 21.84 -4.74
N PRO A 424 -26.43 21.96 -5.80
CA PRO A 424 -25.26 22.82 -5.79
C PRO A 424 -25.59 24.32 -5.68
N LYS A 425 -26.83 24.72 -5.88
CA LYS A 425 -27.27 26.13 -5.76
C LYS A 425 -27.55 26.54 -4.32
N LEU A 426 -27.80 25.59 -3.43
CA LEU A 426 -28.06 25.88 -2.03
C LEU A 426 -26.75 26.03 -1.24
N ARG A 427 -26.80 26.76 -0.13
CA ARG A 427 -25.72 26.75 0.85
C ARG A 427 -25.61 25.39 1.54
N ASN A 428 -24.47 25.15 2.16
CA ASN A 428 -24.20 23.88 2.80
C ASN A 428 -23.99 24.02 4.30
N ILE A 429 -24.41 22.99 5.03
CA ILE A 429 -23.90 22.65 6.36
C ILE A 429 -23.03 21.42 6.15
N ILE A 430 -21.71 21.58 6.21
CA ILE A 430 -20.73 20.52 5.97
C ILE A 430 -20.23 20.02 7.32
N LEU A 431 -20.17 18.69 7.45
CA LEU A 431 -19.65 18.05 8.65
C LEU A 431 -18.35 17.36 8.32
N VAL A 432 -17.32 17.56 9.15
CA VAL A 432 -16.05 16.85 9.09
C VAL A 432 -15.74 16.25 10.47
N GLY A 433 -15.17 15.06 10.48
CA GLY A 433 -14.91 14.34 11.72
C GLY A 433 -14.59 12.86 11.52
N ASP A 434 -14.76 12.12 12.60
CA ASP A 434 -14.46 10.68 12.68
C ASP A 434 -15.72 9.80 12.61
N SER A 435 -15.60 8.52 13.06
CA SER A 435 -16.69 7.54 13.04
C SER A 435 -17.89 7.91 13.92
N THR A 436 -17.72 8.79 14.88
CA THR A 436 -18.85 9.25 15.73
C THR A 436 -19.70 10.30 15.03
N VAL A 437 -19.17 10.94 13.99
CA VAL A 437 -19.89 11.85 13.10
C VAL A 437 -20.49 11.10 11.90
N ARG A 438 -19.73 10.17 11.28
CA ARG A 438 -20.22 9.28 10.23
C ARG A 438 -19.61 7.90 10.38
N ASN A 439 -20.45 6.90 10.63
CA ASN A 439 -19.98 5.53 10.74
C ASN A 439 -20.15 4.78 9.40
N GLY A 440 -19.07 4.16 8.92
CA GLY A 440 -19.08 3.42 7.66
C GLY A 440 -19.65 4.25 6.50
N SER A 441 -20.67 3.74 5.84
CA SER A 441 -21.39 4.42 4.77
C SER A 441 -22.49 5.36 5.27
N GLY A 442 -22.71 5.45 6.58
CA GLY A 442 -23.81 6.20 7.18
C GLY A 442 -25.17 5.52 7.03
N ASP A 443 -25.18 4.19 6.90
CA ASP A 443 -26.37 3.35 6.64
C ASP A 443 -26.81 2.51 7.85
N GLY A 444 -26.16 2.69 9.01
CA GLY A 444 -26.46 1.96 10.25
C GLY A 444 -25.95 0.52 10.29
N ALA A 445 -25.06 0.14 9.36
CA ALA A 445 -24.44 -1.17 9.36
C ALA A 445 -23.78 -1.48 10.73
N HIS A 446 -23.80 -2.76 11.13
CA HIS A 446 -23.31 -3.22 12.44
C HIS A 446 -24.00 -2.54 13.65
N ASN A 447 -25.22 -2.04 13.46
CA ASN A 447 -25.97 -1.30 14.48
C ASN A 447 -25.23 -0.04 14.99
N GLN A 448 -24.46 0.61 14.11
CA GLN A 448 -23.67 1.79 14.42
C GLN A 448 -24.02 2.95 13.48
N MET A 449 -24.21 4.15 14.04
CA MET A 449 -24.58 5.36 13.32
C MET A 449 -23.84 6.56 13.90
N GLY A 450 -23.35 7.45 13.04
CA GLY A 450 -22.80 8.73 13.45
C GLY A 450 -23.87 9.79 13.64
N TRP A 451 -23.69 10.76 14.54
CA TRP A 451 -24.67 11.82 14.75
C TRP A 451 -24.88 12.70 13.51
N GLY A 452 -23.86 12.83 12.68
CA GLY A 452 -23.92 13.60 11.44
C GLY A 452 -24.83 12.96 10.39
N ASP A 453 -25.01 11.63 10.43
CA ASP A 453 -25.91 10.91 9.53
C ASP A 453 -27.37 11.18 9.88
N GLU A 454 -27.65 11.51 11.15
CA GLU A 454 -28.98 11.84 11.66
C GLU A 454 -29.29 13.35 11.65
N LEU A 455 -28.32 14.20 11.27
CA LEU A 455 -28.48 15.65 11.42
C LEU A 455 -29.49 16.26 10.41
N ALA A 456 -29.52 15.73 9.17
CA ALA A 456 -30.35 16.28 8.10
C ALA A 456 -31.85 16.32 8.44
N GLN A 457 -32.34 15.40 9.28
CA GLN A 457 -33.75 15.33 9.68
C GLN A 457 -34.25 16.56 10.45
N PHE A 458 -33.35 17.44 10.93
CA PHE A 458 -33.68 18.67 11.66
C PHE A 458 -33.68 19.91 10.78
N PHE A 459 -33.29 19.79 9.51
CA PHE A 459 -33.15 20.92 8.59
C PHE A 459 -34.14 20.86 7.42
N ASP A 460 -34.45 22.01 6.86
CA ASP A 460 -35.22 22.13 5.64
C ASP A 460 -34.29 21.93 4.43
N THR A 461 -34.24 20.70 3.91
CA THR A 461 -33.38 20.31 2.81
C THR A 461 -33.73 20.94 1.47
N HIS A 462 -34.88 21.66 1.37
CA HIS A 462 -35.20 22.52 0.21
C HIS A 462 -34.47 23.87 0.28
N ARG A 463 -33.86 24.22 1.41
CA ARG A 463 -33.19 25.50 1.66
C ARG A 463 -31.70 25.38 1.90
N VAL A 464 -31.26 24.25 2.45
CA VAL A 464 -29.86 23.99 2.81
C VAL A 464 -29.49 22.54 2.54
N ASN A 465 -28.28 22.29 2.06
CA ASN A 465 -27.74 20.93 2.03
C ASN A 465 -27.11 20.61 3.40
N VAL A 466 -27.32 19.40 3.90
CA VAL A 466 -26.53 18.84 5.01
C VAL A 466 -25.64 17.76 4.43
N VAL A 467 -24.31 17.97 4.48
CA VAL A 467 -23.33 17.17 3.74
C VAL A 467 -22.34 16.57 4.73
N ASN A 468 -22.52 15.29 5.07
CA ASN A 468 -21.65 14.60 6.02
C ASN A 468 -20.41 14.06 5.31
N ARG A 469 -19.29 14.77 5.42
CA ARG A 469 -17.99 14.43 4.84
C ARG A 469 -17.06 13.70 5.81
N ALA A 470 -17.52 13.42 7.03
CA ALA A 470 -16.73 12.72 8.05
C ALA A 470 -16.38 11.29 7.60
N ILE A 471 -15.26 10.75 8.11
CA ILE A 471 -14.74 9.43 7.77
C ILE A 471 -14.32 8.70 9.04
N GLY A 472 -14.88 7.51 9.22
CA GLY A 472 -14.53 6.66 10.34
C GLY A 472 -13.02 6.40 10.45
N GLY A 473 -12.51 6.37 11.69
CA GLY A 473 -11.10 6.09 11.96
C GLY A 473 -10.13 7.23 11.72
N ARG A 474 -10.55 8.39 11.19
CA ARG A 474 -9.67 9.54 10.95
C ARG A 474 -9.54 10.41 12.18
N SER A 475 -8.33 10.92 12.38
CA SER A 475 -8.00 11.95 13.37
C SER A 475 -8.02 13.33 12.73
N SER A 476 -7.85 14.38 13.53
CA SER A 476 -7.66 15.74 13.02
C SER A 476 -6.51 15.84 12.02
N ARG A 477 -5.40 15.13 12.27
CA ARG A 477 -4.25 15.01 11.37
C ARG A 477 -4.57 14.21 10.11
N SER A 478 -4.98 12.94 10.26
CA SER A 478 -5.07 12.03 9.13
C SER A 478 -6.12 12.45 8.10
N TYR A 479 -7.18 13.12 8.52
CA TYR A 479 -8.18 13.69 7.61
C TYR A 479 -7.57 14.77 6.69
N ILE A 480 -6.55 15.52 7.16
CA ILE A 480 -5.79 16.50 6.36
C ILE A 480 -4.74 15.78 5.50
N THR A 481 -3.89 14.99 6.13
CA THR A 481 -2.69 14.44 5.49
C THR A 481 -3.00 13.35 4.44
N GLU A 482 -4.17 12.72 4.54
CA GLU A 482 -4.69 11.80 3.52
C GLU A 482 -5.45 12.51 2.38
N GLY A 483 -5.53 13.85 2.40
CA GLY A 483 -6.14 14.66 1.35
C GLY A 483 -7.66 14.80 1.39
N HIS A 484 -8.36 14.22 2.40
CA HIS A 484 -9.82 14.33 2.52
C HIS A 484 -10.27 15.77 2.76
N TRP A 485 -9.48 16.53 3.54
CA TRP A 485 -9.74 17.92 3.76
C TRP A 485 -9.64 18.76 2.48
N ALA A 486 -8.61 18.55 1.68
CA ALA A 486 -8.43 19.24 0.41
C ALA A 486 -9.63 19.02 -0.54
N GLU A 487 -10.17 17.79 -0.60
CA GLU A 487 -11.38 17.51 -1.39
C GLU A 487 -12.64 18.14 -0.79
N THR A 488 -12.74 18.21 0.51
CA THR A 488 -13.88 18.88 1.19
C THR A 488 -13.84 20.39 0.99
N LEU A 489 -12.66 21.02 1.02
CA LEU A 489 -12.46 22.43 0.76
C LEU A 489 -12.94 22.89 -0.63
N LYS A 490 -12.95 21.99 -1.63
CA LYS A 490 -13.49 22.30 -2.97
C LYS A 490 -15.00 22.53 -2.97
N LEU A 491 -15.71 21.97 -1.98
CA LEU A 491 -17.17 22.08 -1.85
C LEU A 491 -17.62 23.30 -1.05
N ILE A 492 -16.72 23.87 -0.24
CA ILE A 492 -17.03 24.98 0.67
C ILE A 492 -17.15 26.28 -0.14
N LYS A 493 -18.25 26.97 0.07
CA LYS A 493 -18.60 28.27 -0.55
C LYS A 493 -18.79 29.35 0.51
N PRO A 494 -18.74 30.62 0.13
CA PRO A 494 -19.12 31.70 1.04
C PRO A 494 -20.50 31.47 1.64
N SER A 495 -20.66 31.80 2.92
CA SER A 495 -21.86 31.60 3.75
C SER A 495 -22.21 30.15 4.13
N ASP A 496 -21.44 29.16 3.73
CA ASP A 496 -21.58 27.79 4.27
C ASP A 496 -21.21 27.76 5.77
N VAL A 497 -21.68 26.72 6.46
CA VAL A 497 -21.29 26.43 7.85
C VAL A 497 -20.57 25.08 7.88
N VAL A 498 -19.44 25.03 8.58
CA VAL A 498 -18.64 23.79 8.69
C VAL A 498 -18.55 23.38 10.15
N LEU A 499 -19.15 22.23 10.50
CA LEU A 499 -19.06 21.62 11.82
C LEU A 499 -17.85 20.68 11.87
N ILE A 500 -16.95 20.87 12.83
CA ILE A 500 -15.67 20.16 12.93
C ILE A 500 -15.61 19.45 14.27
N GLN A 501 -15.53 18.09 14.24
CA GLN A 501 -15.38 17.27 15.44
C GLN A 501 -14.33 16.19 15.26
N PHE A 502 -13.26 16.25 16.06
CA PHE A 502 -12.21 15.23 16.16
C PHE A 502 -11.85 14.95 17.62
N GLY A 503 -10.96 13.98 17.87
CA GLY A 503 -10.39 13.66 19.16
C GLY A 503 -10.40 12.18 19.53
N HIS A 504 -11.33 11.36 19.01
CA HIS A 504 -11.42 9.94 19.36
C HIS A 504 -10.24 9.11 18.84
N ASN A 505 -9.63 9.54 17.75
CA ASN A 505 -8.55 8.84 17.04
C ASN A 505 -7.17 9.50 17.19
N ASP A 506 -7.13 10.67 17.80
CA ASP A 506 -5.93 11.50 17.94
C ASP A 506 -4.97 11.03 19.05
N ALA A 507 -5.46 10.18 19.97
CA ALA A 507 -4.69 9.71 21.13
C ALA A 507 -3.69 8.59 20.84
N GLY A 508 -3.69 8.03 19.63
CA GLY A 508 -2.79 6.94 19.23
C GLY A 508 -1.34 7.38 19.09
N PRO A 509 -0.41 6.42 18.96
CA PRO A 509 0.96 6.72 18.57
C PRO A 509 1.02 7.45 17.22
N LEU A 510 2.05 8.27 17.04
CA LEU A 510 2.19 9.10 15.83
C LEU A 510 2.52 8.26 14.60
N ASP A 511 3.31 7.22 14.79
CA ASP A 511 3.89 6.33 13.80
C ASP A 511 3.41 4.86 13.94
N ASP A 512 2.20 4.66 14.46
CA ASP A 512 1.60 3.34 14.61
C ASP A 512 1.56 2.60 13.25
N PRO A 513 2.17 1.41 13.14
CA PRO A 513 2.22 0.66 11.87
C PRO A 513 0.84 0.25 11.36
N ASP A 514 -0.15 0.16 12.25
CA ASP A 514 -1.52 -0.23 11.89
C ASP A 514 -2.41 0.99 11.59
N ARG A 515 -2.10 2.16 12.16
CA ARG A 515 -3.02 3.31 12.11
C ARG A 515 -2.34 4.65 11.81
N ALA A 516 -1.12 4.91 12.28
CA ALA A 516 -0.31 6.12 12.08
C ALA A 516 -1.12 7.44 12.05
N ARG A 517 -2.07 7.58 12.99
CA ARG A 517 -3.08 8.65 12.98
C ARG A 517 -3.03 9.58 14.18
N GLY A 518 -2.18 9.30 15.18
CA GLY A 518 -2.04 10.16 16.35
C GLY A 518 -1.65 11.57 15.98
N SER A 519 -2.07 12.54 16.80
CA SER A 519 -1.55 13.92 16.82
C SER A 519 -0.81 14.17 18.13
N ILE A 520 0.13 15.13 18.14
CA ILE A 520 0.78 15.53 19.39
C ILE A 520 -0.30 16.11 20.32
N ARG A 521 -0.24 15.73 21.60
CA ARG A 521 -1.24 16.14 22.59
C ARG A 521 -1.05 17.61 22.94
N GLY A 522 -2.15 18.37 23.01
CA GLY A 522 -2.14 19.77 23.40
C GLY A 522 -2.54 20.75 22.30
N VAL A 523 -2.34 22.03 22.59
CA VAL A 523 -2.75 23.15 21.74
C VAL A 523 -1.59 24.07 21.34
N GLY A 524 -0.36 23.64 21.60
CA GLY A 524 0.84 24.41 21.30
C GLY A 524 1.33 24.23 19.87
N THR A 525 2.58 24.65 19.65
CA THR A 525 3.25 24.65 18.35
C THR A 525 4.21 23.47 18.18
N GLU A 526 4.13 22.49 19.08
CA GLU A 526 5.01 21.33 19.08
C GLU A 526 4.84 20.55 17.77
N SER A 527 5.98 20.08 17.24
CA SER A 527 6.04 19.24 16.05
C SER A 527 7.09 18.14 16.23
N GLU A 528 6.89 17.04 15.54
CA GLU A 528 7.78 15.88 15.53
C GLU A 528 7.86 15.31 14.13
N GLU A 529 9.09 15.09 13.65
CA GLU A 529 9.33 14.38 12.40
C GLU A 529 9.21 12.88 12.62
N ILE A 530 8.34 12.23 11.86
CA ILE A 530 8.14 10.79 11.92
C ILE A 530 8.25 10.16 10.54
N TYR A 531 8.53 8.85 10.50
CA TYR A 531 8.23 8.03 9.34
C TYR A 531 6.85 7.41 9.50
N ASN A 532 5.93 7.73 8.57
CA ASN A 532 4.60 7.14 8.57
C ASN A 532 4.65 5.78 7.84
N PRO A 533 4.50 4.65 8.54
CA PRO A 533 4.69 3.33 7.97
C PRO A 533 3.56 2.92 7.00
N LEU A 534 2.38 3.53 7.13
CA LEU A 534 1.24 3.24 6.25
C LEU A 534 1.31 3.99 4.91
N ARG A 535 1.90 5.17 4.93
CA ARG A 535 2.03 6.03 3.74
C ARG A 535 3.42 5.96 3.12
N HIS A 536 4.36 5.31 3.81
CA HIS A 536 5.76 5.20 3.41
C HIS A 536 6.41 6.57 3.14
N ILE A 537 6.14 7.55 4.00
CA ILE A 537 6.68 8.91 3.89
C ILE A 537 7.20 9.41 5.24
N HIS A 538 8.19 10.30 5.20
CA HIS A 538 8.48 11.20 6.32
C HIS A 538 7.46 12.33 6.34
N GLU A 539 6.94 12.63 7.52
CA GLU A 539 6.01 13.74 7.70
C GLU A 539 6.23 14.42 9.06
N THR A 540 5.99 15.73 9.08
CA THR A 540 5.96 16.50 10.31
C THR A 540 4.58 16.36 10.94
N VAL A 541 4.52 15.85 12.15
CA VAL A 541 3.28 15.79 12.95
C VAL A 541 3.24 16.94 13.90
N TYR A 542 2.08 17.60 13.98
CA TYR A 542 1.85 18.75 14.83
C TYR A 542 0.89 18.44 15.98
N SER A 543 0.68 19.40 16.86
CA SER A 543 -0.29 19.29 17.94
C SER A 543 -1.73 19.18 17.42
N PHE A 544 -2.61 18.59 18.23
CA PHE A 544 -4.06 18.55 17.95
C PHE A 544 -4.63 19.95 17.69
N GLY A 545 -4.20 20.94 18.49
CA GLY A 545 -4.62 22.32 18.34
C GLY A 545 -4.21 22.93 17.01
N HIS A 546 -2.99 22.66 16.54
CA HIS A 546 -2.51 23.13 15.24
C HIS A 546 -3.43 22.66 14.08
N TYR A 547 -3.83 21.40 14.09
CA TYR A 547 -4.73 20.90 13.05
C TYR A 547 -6.11 21.55 13.12
N LEU A 548 -6.67 21.78 14.33
CA LEU A 548 -7.94 22.50 14.46
C LEU A 548 -7.83 23.94 13.96
N GLU A 549 -6.74 24.63 14.26
CA GLU A 549 -6.45 25.98 13.75
C GLU A 549 -6.39 26.02 12.22
N GLN A 550 -5.78 25.01 11.61
CA GLN A 550 -5.75 24.90 10.15
C GLN A 550 -7.16 24.77 9.56
N TYR A 551 -8.01 23.89 10.11
CA TYR A 551 -9.41 23.78 9.67
C TYR A 551 -10.15 25.12 9.76
N VAL A 552 -10.01 25.82 10.88
CA VAL A 552 -10.66 27.13 11.12
C VAL A 552 -10.19 28.16 10.10
N THR A 553 -8.88 28.27 9.91
CA THR A 553 -8.26 29.21 8.96
C THR A 553 -8.73 28.96 7.53
N ASP A 554 -8.71 27.72 7.11
CA ASP A 554 -9.09 27.32 5.75
C ASP A 554 -10.59 27.57 5.48
N VAL A 555 -11.48 27.29 6.45
CA VAL A 555 -12.92 27.58 6.34
C VAL A 555 -13.17 29.08 6.22
N ARG A 556 -12.51 29.88 7.04
CA ARG A 556 -12.62 31.35 7.00
C ARG A 556 -12.11 31.90 5.66
N ALA A 557 -11.02 31.35 5.13
CA ALA A 557 -10.49 31.74 3.82
C ALA A 557 -11.49 31.49 2.67
N LYS A 558 -12.44 30.57 2.85
CA LYS A 558 -13.55 30.31 1.91
C LYS A 558 -14.75 31.27 2.12
N GLY A 559 -14.71 32.17 3.08
CA GLY A 559 -15.85 33.00 3.45
C GLY A 559 -16.98 32.23 4.14
N ALA A 560 -16.69 31.07 4.72
CA ALA A 560 -17.61 30.20 5.44
C ALA A 560 -17.42 30.35 6.96
N THR A 561 -18.39 29.86 7.73
CA THR A 561 -18.39 29.92 9.20
C THR A 561 -17.93 28.58 9.78
N PRO A 562 -16.75 28.51 10.43
CA PRO A 562 -16.35 27.33 11.19
C PRO A 562 -17.08 27.27 12.53
N VAL A 563 -17.46 26.07 12.95
CA VAL A 563 -18.00 25.76 14.28
C VAL A 563 -17.23 24.55 14.82
N LEU A 564 -16.50 24.73 15.90
CA LEU A 564 -15.83 23.64 16.58
C LEU A 564 -16.78 22.91 17.52
N CYS A 565 -16.83 21.60 17.43
CA CYS A 565 -17.57 20.73 18.34
C CYS A 565 -16.60 19.91 19.17
N SER A 566 -16.73 19.90 20.50
CA SER A 566 -16.02 18.90 21.29
C SER A 566 -16.54 17.50 20.94
N LEU A 567 -15.67 16.48 21.07
CA LEU A 567 -16.05 15.09 20.76
C LEU A 567 -17.21 14.61 21.64
N VAL A 568 -18.12 13.78 21.10
CA VAL A 568 -19.16 13.12 21.93
C VAL A 568 -18.52 12.26 23.01
N PRO A 569 -19.13 12.13 24.21
CA PRO A 569 -18.55 11.31 25.27
C PRO A 569 -18.64 9.82 24.94
N ARG A 570 -17.65 9.05 25.42
CA ARG A 570 -17.74 7.60 25.46
C ARG A 570 -18.68 7.16 26.58
N LYS A 571 -19.29 5.96 26.46
CA LYS A 571 -20.09 5.36 27.52
C LYS A 571 -19.18 4.81 28.65
N THR A 572 -18.45 5.70 29.29
CA THR A 572 -17.56 5.37 30.41
C THR A 572 -18.07 6.05 31.66
N TRP A 573 -18.47 5.24 32.64
CA TRP A 573 -19.02 5.72 33.90
C TRP A 573 -17.95 5.74 34.99
N LYS A 574 -17.94 6.82 35.76
CA LYS A 574 -17.15 6.95 36.98
C LYS A 574 -17.99 7.69 38.02
N ASP A 575 -18.09 7.12 39.23
CA ASP A 575 -18.85 7.70 40.36
C ASP A 575 -20.31 8.10 39.99
N GLY A 576 -20.96 7.28 39.15
CA GLY A 576 -22.34 7.51 38.71
C GLY A 576 -22.50 8.51 37.56
N HIS A 577 -21.43 9.08 37.03
CA HIS A 577 -21.41 10.05 35.94
C HIS A 577 -20.60 9.60 34.74
N ILE A 578 -20.97 10.06 33.56
CA ILE A 578 -20.17 9.91 32.33
C ILE A 578 -18.87 10.71 32.48
N VAL A 579 -17.75 10.09 32.11
CA VAL A 579 -16.43 10.74 32.14
C VAL A 579 -16.37 11.86 31.09
N ARG A 580 -16.05 13.07 31.55
CA ARG A 580 -15.78 14.23 30.69
C ARG A 580 -14.30 14.31 30.38
N GLN A 581 -13.99 14.70 29.15
CA GLN A 581 -12.60 14.83 28.71
C GLN A 581 -12.08 16.28 28.86
N THR A 582 -12.25 16.85 30.04
CA THR A 582 -11.99 18.27 30.35
C THR A 582 -10.52 18.64 30.13
N GLU A 583 -9.59 17.79 30.55
CA GLU A 583 -8.14 18.03 30.48
C GLU A 583 -7.50 17.52 29.19
N THR A 584 -8.32 17.09 28.23
CA THR A 584 -7.84 16.52 26.98
C THR A 584 -8.59 17.11 25.78
N TYR A 585 -9.00 16.34 24.83
CA TYR A 585 -9.53 16.79 23.53
C TYR A 585 -10.75 17.73 23.64
N ARG A 586 -11.62 17.56 24.64
CA ARG A 586 -12.70 18.53 24.93
C ARG A 586 -12.12 19.88 25.33
N GLY A 587 -11.23 19.89 26.33
CA GLY A 587 -10.60 21.10 26.84
C GLY A 587 -9.74 21.79 25.77
N TRP A 588 -8.99 21.02 25.01
CA TRP A 588 -8.17 21.56 23.92
C TRP A 588 -9.01 22.16 22.79
N THR A 589 -10.13 21.52 22.40
CA THR A 589 -11.04 22.10 21.41
C THR A 589 -11.64 23.43 21.90
N ARG A 590 -12.03 23.48 23.16
CA ARG A 590 -12.51 24.73 23.80
C ARG A 590 -11.43 25.82 23.80
N ALA A 591 -10.20 25.47 24.19
CA ALA A 591 -9.09 26.42 24.25
C ALA A 591 -8.77 27.03 22.88
N ILE A 592 -8.81 26.23 21.81
CA ILE A 592 -8.65 26.71 20.43
C ILE A 592 -9.84 27.63 20.06
N ALA A 593 -11.06 27.22 20.36
CA ALA A 593 -12.23 28.02 20.05
C ALA A 593 -12.19 29.42 20.73
N GLU A 594 -11.77 29.46 21.99
CA GLU A 594 -11.61 30.71 22.77
C GLU A 594 -10.47 31.56 22.21
N ARG A 595 -9.28 30.95 21.97
CA ARG A 595 -8.12 31.67 21.45
C ARG A 595 -8.37 32.29 20.08
N ASP A 596 -9.01 31.54 19.20
CA ASP A 596 -9.17 31.91 17.78
C ASP A 596 -10.54 32.53 17.50
N HIS A 597 -11.34 32.80 18.55
CA HIS A 597 -12.68 33.40 18.49
C HIS A 597 -13.59 32.66 17.49
N VAL A 598 -13.71 31.33 17.67
CA VAL A 598 -14.55 30.45 16.86
C VAL A 598 -15.79 30.04 17.65
N ASP A 599 -16.92 29.96 16.96
CA ASP A 599 -18.13 29.35 17.51
C ASP A 599 -17.86 27.95 18.04
N PHE A 600 -18.32 27.65 19.26
CA PHE A 600 -18.04 26.38 19.94
C PHE A 600 -19.30 25.73 20.49
N ILE A 601 -19.44 24.43 20.24
CA ILE A 601 -20.48 23.59 20.84
C ILE A 601 -19.80 22.55 21.74
N ASP A 602 -20.04 22.65 23.04
CA ASP A 602 -19.52 21.69 24.01
C ASP A 602 -20.34 20.41 24.03
N LEU A 603 -20.25 19.68 22.92
CA LEU A 603 -21.05 18.50 22.68
C LEU A 603 -20.75 17.39 23.71
N ASN A 604 -19.51 17.30 24.20
CA ASN A 604 -19.09 16.36 25.24
C ASN A 604 -19.90 16.57 26.52
N GLU A 605 -20.00 17.82 27.02
CA GLU A 605 -20.76 18.13 28.19
C GLU A 605 -22.26 17.98 27.97
N MET A 606 -22.77 18.51 26.87
CA MET A 606 -24.20 18.49 26.56
C MET A 606 -24.78 17.08 26.51
N VAL A 607 -24.06 16.14 25.85
CA VAL A 607 -24.46 14.74 25.76
C VAL A 607 -24.24 14.02 27.08
N ALA A 608 -23.11 14.27 27.77
CA ALA A 608 -22.83 13.64 29.04
C ALA A 608 -23.88 13.98 30.10
N ARG A 609 -24.35 15.24 30.19
CA ARG A 609 -25.47 15.62 31.07
C ARG A 609 -26.75 14.85 30.76
N ARG A 610 -27.07 14.62 29.48
CA ARG A 610 -28.22 13.81 29.09
C ARG A 610 -28.07 12.37 29.54
N TYR A 611 -26.90 11.77 29.33
CA TYR A 611 -26.61 10.40 29.75
C TYR A 611 -26.65 10.24 31.28
N ASP A 612 -26.08 11.20 32.03
CA ASP A 612 -26.16 11.21 33.49
C ASP A 612 -27.62 11.22 33.99
N ALA A 613 -28.46 12.06 33.35
CA ALA A 613 -29.87 12.15 33.70
C ALA A 613 -30.68 10.89 33.36
N MET A 614 -30.28 10.17 32.32
CA MET A 614 -30.93 8.90 31.90
C MET A 614 -30.47 7.70 32.74
N GLY A 615 -29.24 7.72 33.20
CA GLY A 615 -28.60 6.62 33.93
C GLY A 615 -28.13 5.46 33.05
N PRO A 616 -27.26 4.57 33.59
CA PRO A 616 -26.58 3.54 32.80
C PRO A 616 -27.51 2.59 32.02
N ALA A 617 -28.59 2.15 32.63
CA ALA A 617 -29.51 1.19 32.01
C ALA A 617 -30.24 1.75 30.78
N ALA A 618 -30.60 3.04 30.81
CA ALA A 618 -31.26 3.70 29.69
C ALA A 618 -30.27 4.12 28.59
N VAL A 619 -29.01 4.33 28.92
CA VAL A 619 -27.95 4.68 27.97
C VAL A 619 -27.40 3.44 27.25
N GLU A 620 -27.43 2.25 27.86
CA GLU A 620 -26.89 1.02 27.29
C GLU A 620 -27.37 0.77 25.84
N PRO A 621 -28.68 0.79 25.52
CA PRO A 621 -29.18 0.52 24.17
C PRO A 621 -28.87 1.63 23.14
N LEU A 622 -28.31 2.77 23.57
CA LEU A 622 -27.88 3.85 22.66
C LEU A 622 -26.54 3.58 22.00
N PHE A 623 -25.84 2.51 22.39
CA PHE A 623 -24.53 2.15 21.83
C PHE A 623 -24.58 0.82 21.08
N GLY A 624 -23.96 0.78 19.90
CA GLY A 624 -23.82 -0.42 19.08
C GLY A 624 -22.52 -1.19 19.36
N ASP A 625 -21.64 -0.62 20.17
CA ASP A 625 -20.41 -1.25 20.66
C ASP A 625 -20.24 -0.99 22.18
N PRO A 626 -19.19 -1.53 22.82
CA PRO A 626 -19.05 -1.40 24.28
C PRO A 626 -19.06 0.04 24.80
N ASN A 627 -18.53 1.05 24.05
CA ASN A 627 -18.41 2.38 24.64
C ASN A 627 -18.28 3.58 23.68
N THR A 628 -18.19 3.39 22.38
CA THR A 628 -17.78 4.47 21.46
C THR A 628 -18.83 4.84 20.42
N HIS A 629 -19.34 3.85 19.68
CA HIS A 629 -20.22 4.08 18.55
C HIS A 629 -21.68 3.90 18.95
N THR A 630 -22.49 4.89 18.61
CA THR A 630 -23.91 4.91 18.94
C THR A 630 -24.75 4.15 17.93
N THR A 631 -25.89 3.61 18.37
CA THR A 631 -26.99 3.17 17.50
C THR A 631 -27.66 4.37 16.83
N ALA A 632 -28.59 4.17 15.90
CA ALA A 632 -29.37 5.26 15.29
C ALA A 632 -30.10 6.11 16.35
N ALA A 633 -30.63 5.49 17.42
CA ALA A 633 -31.26 6.21 18.54
C ALA A 633 -30.26 7.11 19.29
N GLY A 634 -29.05 6.59 19.60
CA GLY A 634 -27.99 7.38 20.21
C GLY A 634 -27.47 8.49 19.30
N ALA A 635 -27.32 8.20 18.02
CA ALA A 635 -26.93 9.20 17.01
C ALA A 635 -27.94 10.33 16.88
N THR A 636 -29.25 10.02 16.89
CA THR A 636 -30.33 11.02 16.90
C THR A 636 -30.26 11.90 18.15
N LEU A 637 -30.05 11.33 19.33
CA LEU A 637 -29.88 12.09 20.58
C LEU A 637 -28.68 13.06 20.51
N ASN A 638 -27.57 12.61 19.95
CA ASN A 638 -26.38 13.43 19.76
C ASN A 638 -26.62 14.53 18.71
N ALA A 639 -27.32 14.24 17.61
CA ALA A 639 -27.71 15.23 16.60
C ALA A 639 -28.65 16.31 17.19
N GLU A 640 -29.59 15.92 18.04
CA GLU A 640 -30.42 16.90 18.79
C GLU A 640 -29.56 17.81 19.70
N ALA A 641 -28.52 17.27 20.32
CA ALA A 641 -27.59 18.08 21.11
C ALA A 641 -26.84 19.08 20.22
N VAL A 642 -26.40 18.70 19.02
CA VAL A 642 -25.79 19.61 18.05
C VAL A 642 -26.76 20.72 17.66
N VAL A 643 -28.01 20.40 17.31
CA VAL A 643 -29.06 21.41 17.01
C VAL A 643 -29.30 22.34 18.18
N SER A 644 -29.39 21.81 19.40
CA SER A 644 -29.52 22.58 20.65
C SER A 644 -28.36 23.56 20.86
N GLY A 645 -27.13 23.11 20.57
CA GLY A 645 -25.91 23.91 20.62
C GLY A 645 -25.88 25.00 19.55
N LEU A 646 -26.19 24.66 18.27
CA LEU A 646 -26.27 25.65 17.18
C LEU A 646 -27.22 26.81 17.53
N LYS A 647 -28.40 26.48 18.06
CA LYS A 647 -29.38 27.52 18.53
C LYS A 647 -28.85 28.36 19.67
N ALA A 648 -27.83 27.93 20.40
CA ALA A 648 -27.22 28.68 21.50
C ALA A 648 -26.18 29.68 21.01
N LEU A 649 -25.61 29.53 19.83
CA LEU A 649 -24.65 30.45 19.24
C LEU A 649 -25.25 31.85 18.99
N LYS A 650 -24.39 32.85 18.98
CA LYS A 650 -24.80 34.25 18.78
C LYS A 650 -23.85 34.97 17.82
N PRO A 651 -24.27 35.15 16.53
CA PRO A 651 -25.57 34.76 15.97
C PRO A 651 -25.65 33.26 15.72
N ASP A 652 -26.86 32.68 15.68
CA ASP A 652 -27.09 31.31 15.21
C ASP A 652 -26.91 31.31 13.69
N PRO A 653 -25.87 30.61 13.17
CA PRO A 653 -25.52 30.68 11.75
C PRO A 653 -26.50 29.93 10.84
N VAL A 654 -27.39 29.10 11.40
CA VAL A 654 -28.35 28.24 10.66
C VAL A 654 -29.81 28.46 11.09
N ALA A 655 -30.08 29.53 11.81
CA ALA A 655 -31.42 29.81 12.39
C ALA A 655 -32.59 29.73 11.39
N LYS A 656 -32.32 30.07 10.11
CA LYS A 656 -33.34 30.09 9.04
C LYS A 656 -33.52 28.72 8.35
N ASP A 657 -32.68 27.76 8.65
CA ASP A 657 -32.62 26.48 7.91
C ASP A 657 -33.33 25.33 8.64
N PHE A 658 -33.73 25.54 9.91
CA PHE A 658 -34.44 24.49 10.67
C PHE A 658 -35.85 24.23 10.12
N ASN A 659 -36.19 22.93 9.94
CA ASN A 659 -37.56 22.51 9.72
C ASN A 659 -38.37 22.48 11.03
N ALA A 660 -39.60 21.95 11.00
CA ALA A 660 -40.47 21.89 12.19
C ALA A 660 -39.81 21.10 13.35
N LYS A 661 -39.15 19.97 13.06
CA LYS A 661 -38.46 19.15 14.06
C LYS A 661 -37.28 19.91 14.67
N GLY A 662 -36.46 20.56 13.86
CA GLY A 662 -35.32 21.35 14.33
C GLY A 662 -35.77 22.56 15.16
N LYS A 663 -36.85 23.23 14.75
CA LYS A 663 -37.44 24.34 15.52
C LYS A 663 -37.94 23.91 16.90
N ALA A 664 -38.45 22.68 17.04
CA ALA A 664 -38.95 22.14 18.30
C ALA A 664 -37.83 21.80 19.31
N VAL A 665 -36.59 21.57 18.84
CA VAL A 665 -35.46 21.34 19.76
C VAL A 665 -35.20 22.57 20.63
N ALA A 666 -35.15 22.36 21.93
CA ALA A 666 -34.87 23.46 22.88
C ALA A 666 -33.44 23.99 22.70
N LYS A 667 -33.28 25.30 22.86
CA LYS A 667 -31.97 25.94 22.90
C LYS A 667 -31.20 25.46 24.14
N TYR A 668 -29.90 25.16 23.98
CA TYR A 668 -29.05 24.82 25.13
C TYR A 668 -28.93 26.00 26.10
N LYS A 669 -29.06 25.68 27.38
CA LYS A 669 -28.82 26.59 28.50
C LYS A 669 -27.71 25.99 29.36
N GLU A 670 -26.65 26.73 29.56
CA GLU A 670 -25.52 26.33 30.43
C GLU A 670 -25.94 26.03 31.86
#